data_c03811ff168b0da3ae4ff015de874262
#
_entry.id   c03811ff168b0da3ae4ff015de874262
#
_cell.length_a   1.000
_cell.length_b   1.000
_cell.length_c   1.000
_cell.angle_alpha   90.00
_cell.angle_beta   90.00
_cell.angle_gamma   90.00
#
_symmetry.space_group_name_H-M   'P 1'
#
loop_
_entity.id
_entity.type
_entity.pdbx_description
1 polymer ?
#
loop_
_entity_poly.entity_id
_entity_poly.type
_entity_poly.pdbx_seq_one_letter_code
_entity_poly.pdbx_strand_id
1 'polypeptide(L)'
;MPASNVDPGYQGYAMVPESGDWVDWGRDMGGTRYVPYDEITPQNVGDLEVAWTFRTGGAGPNQATPLQVGNTLYVCTRDNRIFALNAETGEELWNFDPVLTNLANGGGCRGVSYFQASEGEELCAARVITSTRDARLVAVDARTGERCPGFGTDGEVDLRVGMGPDEAGFQYNTSPAKVVNGMIVVGAAIFDGQSVDEPSGVIRAYDAVDGSFRWAWDMGRPGINTEPAEGEMYTPGTPNVWSVMSADPELGMVYLPIGNATPDYFGGHRTPEMEEYSSSVVALNVADGSVAWHFQTLHHDIWDYDVASQPVLIDFPSADGPIPALVQPTKRGELFVFNRETGEPLTEIEERPVTQGAVEGDYTAETQPFSVGMPRLGSNHIEESDMWGLTPLDQLICRLQFRQSRYEGTLTPPSDQAYTIFTPGYFGGSNWGSVSYDPERNILIGTSVDVPNRMRLIPTDSPEAARFHEVDERGMPIIGPGVGAPQRGTPYVQDGGTWLSPLGVPCTRPPFGNMTAIDMETQEVVWERPIGTARNGGPFGWKLGLDIEMGMPLNGGSLVTGSGLVFFAGSQDGYFRALSTETGEELWRIDMPTGATATPMSYIGAESGDQFIALTAGGTFQTTERGDYIIAYRLPR
;
A
#
# COMPACT_ATOMS: atom_id res chain seq x y z
N MET A 1 18.02 -5.32 -29.23
CA MET A 1 18.03 -4.26 -28.23
C MET A 1 17.35 -3.04 -28.84
N PRO A 2 16.19 -2.60 -28.38
CA PRO A 2 15.67 -1.29 -28.74
C PRO A 2 16.56 -0.24 -28.07
N ALA A 3 16.97 0.77 -28.82
CA ALA A 3 17.76 1.87 -28.30
C ALA A 3 16.92 2.59 -27.21
N SER A 4 17.48 2.71 -26.00
CA SER A 4 16.89 3.52 -24.95
C SER A 4 16.74 4.96 -25.45
N ASN A 5 15.50 5.43 -25.62
CA ASN A 5 15.18 6.85 -25.85
C ASN A 5 15.28 7.63 -24.53
N VAL A 6 16.36 7.46 -23.79
CA VAL A 6 16.67 8.31 -22.64
C VAL A 6 17.18 9.62 -23.22
N ASP A 7 16.56 10.73 -22.85
CA ASP A 7 17.06 12.07 -23.17
C ASP A 7 18.51 12.18 -22.64
N PRO A 8 19.52 12.40 -23.51
CA PRO A 8 20.92 12.43 -23.09
C PRO A 8 21.27 13.61 -22.15
N GLY A 9 20.32 14.47 -21.83
CA GLY A 9 20.46 15.56 -20.82
C GLY A 9 19.94 15.21 -19.44
N TYR A 10 19.27 14.06 -19.27
CA TYR A 10 18.71 13.64 -17.99
C TYR A 10 19.64 12.66 -17.26
N GLN A 11 20.23 13.09 -16.15
CA GLN A 11 20.88 12.15 -15.21
C GLN A 11 19.78 11.54 -14.34
N GLY A 12 19.26 10.39 -14.77
CA GLY A 12 18.33 9.57 -13.97
C GLY A 12 18.94 9.19 -12.63
N TYR A 13 18.14 9.11 -11.58
CA TYR A 13 18.60 8.49 -10.35
C TYR A 13 18.98 7.04 -10.63
N ALA A 14 20.13 6.62 -10.12
CA ALA A 14 20.46 5.22 -10.03
C ALA A 14 19.37 4.49 -9.22
N MET A 15 19.17 3.20 -9.47
CA MET A 15 18.20 2.39 -8.75
C MET A 15 18.36 2.51 -7.23
N VAL A 16 19.61 2.62 -6.75
CA VAL A 16 20.01 2.97 -5.39
C VAL A 16 20.81 4.27 -5.43
N PRO A 17 20.44 5.32 -4.65
CA PRO A 17 21.15 6.58 -4.64
C PRO A 17 22.61 6.39 -4.17
N GLU A 18 23.58 6.89 -4.96
CA GLU A 18 25.00 6.87 -4.58
C GLU A 18 25.29 7.74 -3.34
N SER A 19 24.49 8.79 -3.12
CA SER A 19 24.59 9.68 -1.95
C SER A 19 24.21 9.00 -0.63
N GLY A 20 23.55 7.85 -0.67
CA GLY A 20 22.97 7.20 0.51
C GLY A 20 21.66 7.84 1.00
N ASP A 21 21.18 8.90 0.33
CA ASP A 21 19.92 9.58 0.66
C ASP A 21 18.71 8.65 0.53
N TRP A 22 17.61 9.02 1.19
CA TRP A 22 16.31 8.33 1.08
C TRP A 22 15.40 9.13 0.14
N VAL A 23 15.53 8.88 -1.17
CA VAL A 23 14.90 9.71 -2.23
C VAL A 23 13.58 9.16 -2.77
N ASP A 24 13.21 7.94 -2.42
CA ASP A 24 11.96 7.28 -2.81
C ASP A 24 11.24 6.73 -1.59
N TRP A 25 9.94 6.46 -1.67
CA TRP A 25 9.14 5.98 -0.55
C TRP A 25 9.70 4.70 0.09
N GLY A 26 10.19 3.77 -0.69
CA GLY A 26 10.85 2.54 -0.25
C GLY A 26 12.37 2.65 -0.13
N ARG A 27 12.93 3.84 0.02
CA ARG A 27 14.32 4.25 -0.02
C ARG A 27 14.90 4.32 -1.44
N ASP A 28 14.76 3.28 -2.21
CA ASP A 28 15.27 3.12 -3.58
C ASP A 28 14.12 2.91 -4.56
N MET A 29 14.41 2.95 -5.83
CA MET A 29 13.42 2.78 -6.89
C MET A 29 12.74 1.41 -6.85
N GLY A 30 13.44 0.39 -6.34
CA GLY A 30 12.95 -0.98 -6.20
C GLY A 30 12.14 -1.23 -4.93
N GLY A 31 12.14 -0.29 -3.96
CA GLY A 31 11.33 -0.42 -2.75
C GLY A 31 11.87 -1.42 -1.73
N THR A 32 13.19 -1.61 -1.62
CA THR A 32 13.78 -2.61 -0.72
C THR A 32 13.62 -2.28 0.76
N ARG A 33 13.47 -0.99 1.13
CA ARG A 33 13.44 -0.52 2.52
C ARG A 33 14.64 -0.98 3.33
N TYR A 34 15.78 -1.08 2.66
CA TYR A 34 17.04 -1.49 3.25
C TYR A 34 18.03 -0.32 3.28
N VAL A 35 18.75 -0.18 4.39
CA VAL A 35 19.89 0.74 4.52
C VAL A 35 21.14 -0.01 4.96
N PRO A 36 22.31 0.24 4.34
CA PRO A 36 23.55 -0.47 4.67
C PRO A 36 24.25 0.12 5.92
N TYR A 37 23.46 0.67 6.87
CA TYR A 37 24.01 1.31 8.07
C TYR A 37 24.15 0.32 9.21
N ASP A 38 25.21 0.47 10.01
CA ASP A 38 25.63 -0.47 11.05
C ASP A 38 26.04 0.19 12.39
N GLU A 39 25.78 1.49 12.57
CA GLU A 39 26.03 2.15 13.84
C GLU A 39 25.07 1.66 14.93
N ILE A 40 23.77 1.57 14.60
CA ILE A 40 22.76 0.97 15.48
C ILE A 40 22.76 -0.53 15.22
N THR A 41 23.15 -1.29 16.24
CA THR A 41 23.37 -2.76 16.16
C THR A 41 22.45 -3.51 17.13
N PRO A 42 22.31 -4.84 17.01
CA PRO A 42 21.63 -5.67 18.01
C PRO A 42 22.15 -5.50 19.45
N GLN A 43 23.41 -5.09 19.63
CA GLN A 43 24.03 -4.94 20.95
C GLN A 43 23.76 -3.58 21.60
N ASN A 44 23.49 -2.53 20.82
CA ASN A 44 23.29 -1.17 21.34
C ASN A 44 21.91 -0.57 21.05
N VAL A 45 21.04 -1.26 20.28
CA VAL A 45 19.69 -0.78 19.99
C VAL A 45 18.86 -0.50 21.24
N GLY A 46 19.18 -1.16 22.35
CA GLY A 46 18.58 -0.92 23.67
C GLY A 46 18.82 0.48 24.23
N ASP A 47 19.84 1.17 23.75
CA ASP A 47 20.23 2.50 24.19
C ASP A 47 19.61 3.65 23.37
N LEU A 48 18.77 3.32 22.36
CA LEU A 48 18.12 4.33 21.53
C LEU A 48 17.29 5.32 22.36
N GLU A 49 17.51 6.61 22.11
CA GLU A 49 16.75 7.69 22.71
C GLU A 49 16.09 8.57 21.64
N VAL A 50 15.05 9.33 22.03
CA VAL A 50 14.44 10.33 21.16
C VAL A 50 15.42 11.46 20.92
N ALA A 51 15.86 11.62 19.67
CA ALA A 51 16.74 12.73 19.26
C ALA A 51 15.95 14.04 19.20
N TRP A 52 14.80 14.00 18.54
CA TRP A 52 13.87 15.12 18.42
C TRP A 52 12.44 14.64 18.12
N THR A 53 11.48 15.53 18.36
CA THR A 53 10.08 15.36 18.04
C THR A 53 9.52 16.64 17.41
N PHE A 54 8.86 16.51 16.27
CA PHE A 54 8.13 17.59 15.61
C PHE A 54 6.62 17.34 15.65
N ARG A 55 5.83 18.43 15.72
CA ARG A 55 4.35 18.38 15.72
C ARG A 55 3.82 19.12 14.51
N THR A 56 3.09 18.41 13.64
CA THR A 56 2.57 19.00 12.39
C THR A 56 1.32 19.86 12.58
N GLY A 57 0.68 19.78 13.76
CA GLY A 57 -0.54 20.53 14.09
C GLY A 57 -1.83 19.95 13.50
N GLY A 58 -1.77 18.83 12.76
CA GLY A 58 -2.93 18.14 12.19
C GLY A 58 -3.02 16.72 12.73
N ALA A 59 -4.16 16.29 13.29
CA ALA A 59 -4.33 14.96 13.86
C ALA A 59 -5.02 14.00 12.88
N GLY A 60 -4.54 12.76 12.82
CA GLY A 60 -5.15 11.68 12.05
C GLY A 60 -4.17 10.57 11.73
N PRO A 61 -4.67 9.39 11.26
CA PRO A 61 -3.77 8.34 10.81
C PRO A 61 -2.86 8.90 9.72
N ASN A 62 -1.57 9.04 10.02
CA ASN A 62 -0.55 9.45 9.08
C ASN A 62 0.22 8.23 8.60
N GLN A 63 0.26 8.03 7.29
CA GLN A 63 0.88 6.89 6.64
C GLN A 63 2.23 7.27 5.97
N ALA A 64 2.61 8.55 6.07
CA ALA A 64 3.74 9.06 5.32
C ALA A 64 5.08 8.54 5.85
N THR A 65 5.87 7.95 4.97
CA THR A 65 7.30 7.77 5.16
C THR A 65 7.98 9.07 4.69
N PRO A 66 8.81 9.72 5.52
CA PRO A 66 9.58 10.89 5.08
C PRO A 66 10.58 10.52 3.99
N LEU A 67 10.94 11.49 3.14
CA LEU A 67 12.15 11.42 2.32
C LEU A 67 13.28 12.20 3.01
N GLN A 68 14.52 11.82 2.75
CA GLN A 68 15.70 12.56 3.21
C GLN A 68 16.64 12.84 2.04
N VAL A 69 16.96 14.11 1.84
CA VAL A 69 17.94 14.56 0.84
C VAL A 69 18.88 15.55 1.52
N GLY A 70 20.16 15.19 1.56
CA GLY A 70 21.14 15.96 2.33
C GLY A 70 20.74 16.08 3.81
N ASN A 71 20.65 17.30 4.33
CA ASN A 71 20.23 17.55 5.73
C ASN A 71 18.74 17.92 5.87
N THR A 72 17.90 17.57 4.89
CA THR A 72 16.47 17.91 4.90
C THR A 72 15.60 16.68 4.83
N LEU A 73 14.61 16.59 5.75
CA LEU A 73 13.50 15.63 5.69
C LEU A 73 12.29 16.29 5.05
N TYR A 74 11.68 15.62 4.08
CA TYR A 74 10.40 16.02 3.47
C TYR A 74 9.32 15.04 3.86
N VAL A 75 8.23 15.53 4.44
CA VAL A 75 7.13 14.68 4.89
C VAL A 75 5.78 15.33 4.63
N CYS A 76 4.80 14.55 4.16
CA CYS A 76 3.42 15.00 4.07
C CYS A 76 2.60 14.59 5.29
N THR A 77 1.55 15.35 5.56
CA THR A 77 0.50 14.98 6.50
C THR A 77 -0.65 14.28 5.76
N ARG A 78 -1.60 13.75 6.53
CA ARG A 78 -2.84 13.17 5.99
C ARG A 78 -3.53 14.07 4.96
N ASP A 79 -3.49 15.39 5.17
CA ASP A 79 -4.16 16.39 4.32
C ASP A 79 -3.21 17.04 3.31
N ASN A 80 -2.15 16.32 2.91
CA ASN A 80 -1.14 16.74 1.93
C ASN A 80 -0.39 18.04 2.26
N ARG A 81 -0.41 18.55 3.50
CA ARG A 81 0.54 19.57 3.89
C ARG A 81 1.94 18.97 3.87
N ILE A 82 2.90 19.68 3.29
CA ILE A 82 4.29 19.25 3.21
C ILE A 82 5.10 20.04 4.23
N PHE A 83 5.97 19.37 4.95
CA PHE A 83 6.96 19.98 5.84
C PHE A 83 8.35 19.60 5.38
N ALA A 84 9.25 20.58 5.36
CA ALA A 84 10.68 20.35 5.30
C ALA A 84 11.26 20.62 6.68
N LEU A 85 11.98 19.65 7.22
CA LEU A 85 12.59 19.71 8.53
C LEU A 85 14.10 19.51 8.41
N ASN A 86 14.87 20.19 9.27
CA ASN A 86 16.26 19.83 9.46
C ASN A 86 16.34 18.38 10.00
N ALA A 87 17.06 17.52 9.31
CA ALA A 87 17.10 16.09 9.62
C ALA A 87 17.70 15.78 11.00
N GLU A 88 18.62 16.62 11.51
CA GLU A 88 19.31 16.39 12.78
C GLU A 88 18.60 17.01 14.00
N THR A 89 17.84 18.07 13.80
CA THR A 89 17.24 18.84 14.90
C THR A 89 15.73 18.79 14.93
N GLY A 90 15.07 18.40 13.83
CA GLY A 90 13.63 18.46 13.67
C GLY A 90 13.09 19.89 13.53
N GLU A 91 13.96 20.91 13.36
CA GLU A 91 13.53 22.30 13.15
C GLU A 91 12.82 22.43 11.81
N GLU A 92 11.68 23.12 11.79
CA GLU A 92 10.94 23.43 10.56
C GLU A 92 11.71 24.43 9.71
N LEU A 93 12.04 24.05 8.48
CA LEU A 93 12.67 24.93 7.50
C LEU A 93 11.61 25.68 6.69
N TRP A 94 10.58 24.98 6.26
CA TRP A 94 9.39 25.52 5.60
C TRP A 94 8.23 24.55 5.68
N ASN A 95 7.02 25.03 5.42
CA ASN A 95 5.85 24.20 5.18
C ASN A 95 5.04 24.74 4.00
N PHE A 96 4.29 23.83 3.36
CA PHE A 96 3.40 24.14 2.25
C PHE A 96 2.03 23.50 2.49
N ASP A 97 0.95 24.28 2.29
CA ASP A 97 -0.43 23.80 2.37
C ASP A 97 -1.06 23.89 0.96
N PRO A 98 -1.41 22.77 0.30
CA PRO A 98 -2.06 22.79 -1.00
C PRO A 98 -3.49 23.31 -0.95
N VAL A 99 -4.06 23.52 0.24
CA VAL A 99 -5.47 23.91 0.45
C VAL A 99 -6.41 23.01 -0.33
N LEU A 100 -6.71 21.85 0.23
CA LEU A 100 -7.58 20.85 -0.42
C LEU A 100 -9.02 21.39 -0.53
N THR A 101 -9.60 21.28 -1.73
CA THR A 101 -10.94 21.82 -2.03
C THR A 101 -12.03 20.77 -2.01
N ASN A 102 -11.68 19.48 -2.16
CA ASN A 102 -12.65 18.40 -2.27
C ASN A 102 -12.11 17.16 -1.56
N LEU A 103 -12.63 16.84 -0.39
CA LEU A 103 -12.05 15.81 0.47
C LEU A 103 -12.68 14.45 0.21
N ALA A 104 -11.88 13.49 -0.25
CA ALA A 104 -12.20 12.09 -0.20
C ALA A 104 -12.40 11.61 1.24
N ASN A 105 -13.30 10.64 1.44
CA ASN A 105 -13.54 10.03 2.75
C ASN A 105 -12.43 9.07 3.18
N GLY A 106 -11.59 8.62 2.26
CA GLY A 106 -10.56 7.60 2.50
C GLY A 106 -9.14 8.13 2.58
N GLY A 107 -8.26 7.32 3.15
CA GLY A 107 -6.81 7.42 3.06
C GLY A 107 -6.17 8.69 3.62
N GLY A 108 -4.90 8.82 3.36
CA GLY A 108 -4.07 9.96 3.68
C GLY A 108 -2.79 9.91 2.83
N CYS A 109 -2.02 10.99 2.77
CA CYS A 109 -0.75 11.00 2.07
C CYS A 109 0.19 9.93 2.67
N ARG A 110 0.77 9.06 1.82
CA ARG A 110 1.78 8.06 2.20
C ARG A 110 3.21 8.55 2.03
N GLY A 111 3.40 9.59 1.21
CA GLY A 111 4.72 10.17 0.96
C GLY A 111 4.67 11.21 -0.15
N VAL A 112 5.82 11.84 -0.36
CA VAL A 112 6.07 12.76 -1.46
C VAL A 112 7.13 12.16 -2.38
N SER A 113 7.34 12.76 -3.56
CA SER A 113 8.41 12.39 -4.48
C SER A 113 9.39 13.55 -4.57
N TYR A 114 10.65 13.24 -4.85
CA TYR A 114 11.71 14.23 -5.05
C TYR A 114 12.23 14.15 -6.49
N PHE A 115 12.54 15.31 -7.06
CA PHE A 115 13.12 15.38 -8.39
C PHE A 115 14.15 16.52 -8.49
N GLN A 116 15.35 16.20 -8.98
CA GLN A 116 16.38 17.17 -9.30
C GLN A 116 16.30 17.51 -10.79
N ALA A 117 15.76 18.68 -11.12
CA ALA A 117 15.54 19.10 -12.50
C ALA A 117 16.81 19.70 -13.15
N SER A 118 17.63 20.37 -12.35
CA SER A 118 18.91 20.96 -12.80
C SER A 118 19.87 21.13 -11.64
N GLU A 119 21.16 21.23 -11.91
CA GLU A 119 22.12 21.64 -10.91
C GLU A 119 22.01 23.15 -10.63
N GLY A 120 22.13 23.57 -9.36
CA GLY A 120 22.12 24.97 -8.96
C GLY A 120 21.09 25.30 -7.88
N GLU A 121 21.00 26.59 -7.53
CA GLU A 121 20.10 27.12 -6.50
C GLU A 121 18.91 27.91 -7.07
N GLU A 122 18.64 27.78 -8.35
CA GLU A 122 17.51 28.42 -9.01
C GLU A 122 16.19 27.90 -8.44
N LEU A 123 15.15 28.72 -8.48
CA LEU A 123 13.82 28.30 -8.05
C LEU A 123 13.38 27.05 -8.83
N CYS A 124 13.04 25.98 -8.08
CA CYS A 124 12.65 24.68 -8.62
C CYS A 124 13.75 23.91 -9.38
N ALA A 125 15.03 24.21 -9.15
CA ALA A 125 16.13 23.34 -9.57
C ALA A 125 15.98 21.93 -8.97
N ALA A 126 15.55 21.88 -7.71
CA ALA A 126 15.06 20.68 -7.05
C ALA A 126 13.63 20.88 -6.59
N ARG A 127 12.81 19.86 -6.65
CA ARG A 127 11.38 19.96 -6.28
C ARG A 127 10.87 18.77 -5.51
N VAL A 128 9.91 19.06 -4.63
CA VAL A 128 9.08 18.07 -3.97
C VAL A 128 7.73 18.03 -4.66
N ILE A 129 7.27 16.83 -5.01
CA ILE A 129 6.06 16.61 -5.77
C ILE A 129 5.08 15.81 -4.90
N THR A 130 3.84 16.24 -4.80
CA THR A 130 2.79 15.52 -4.11
C THR A 130 1.58 15.31 -5.02
N SER A 131 1.03 14.10 -5.01
CA SER A 131 -0.29 13.81 -5.54
C SER A 131 -1.31 13.97 -4.43
N THR A 132 -2.31 14.85 -4.61
CA THR A 132 -3.21 15.27 -3.55
C THR A 132 -4.49 14.45 -3.49
N ARG A 133 -5.13 14.48 -2.32
CA ARG A 133 -6.43 13.81 -2.08
C ARG A 133 -7.60 14.47 -2.85
N ASP A 134 -7.43 15.63 -3.43
CA ASP A 134 -8.37 16.25 -4.34
C ASP A 134 -7.96 16.15 -5.82
N ALA A 135 -7.14 15.11 -6.13
CA ALA A 135 -6.72 14.74 -7.47
C ALA A 135 -5.98 15.86 -8.24
N ARG A 136 -4.96 16.45 -7.61
CA ARG A 136 -3.98 17.32 -8.25
C ARG A 136 -2.57 16.75 -8.09
N LEU A 137 -1.70 17.07 -9.04
CA LEU A 137 -0.26 16.87 -8.92
C LEU A 137 0.37 18.24 -8.68
N VAL A 138 1.04 18.45 -7.55
CA VAL A 138 1.58 19.74 -7.13
C VAL A 138 3.09 19.65 -6.96
N ALA A 139 3.84 20.60 -7.54
CA ALA A 139 5.28 20.71 -7.40
C ALA A 139 5.68 21.98 -6.66
N VAL A 140 6.54 21.84 -5.63
CA VAL A 140 7.11 22.94 -4.87
C VAL A 140 8.64 22.87 -4.89
N ASP A 141 9.28 24.01 -4.80
CA ASP A 141 10.74 24.11 -4.66
C ASP A 141 11.19 23.42 -3.37
N ALA A 142 12.12 22.49 -3.49
CA ALA A 142 12.58 21.68 -2.35
C ALA A 142 13.27 22.50 -1.25
N ARG A 143 13.85 23.65 -1.58
CA ARG A 143 14.59 24.52 -0.66
C ARG A 143 13.69 25.54 0.05
N THR A 144 12.63 26.03 -0.61
CA THR A 144 11.81 27.14 -0.10
C THR A 144 10.35 26.80 0.18
N GLY A 145 9.84 25.71 -0.38
CA GLY A 145 8.42 25.35 -0.33
C GLY A 145 7.52 26.20 -1.25
N GLU A 146 8.09 27.11 -2.04
CA GLU A 146 7.33 27.91 -2.99
C GLU A 146 6.86 27.04 -4.18
N ARG A 147 5.67 27.32 -4.71
CA ARG A 147 5.17 26.62 -5.92
C ARG A 147 6.13 26.80 -7.09
N CYS A 148 6.26 25.77 -7.91
CA CYS A 148 7.04 25.81 -9.13
C CYS A 148 6.22 26.39 -10.28
N PRO A 149 6.31 27.69 -10.62
CA PRO A 149 5.38 28.35 -11.55
C PRO A 149 5.48 27.83 -12.98
N GLY A 150 6.59 27.18 -13.33
CA GLY A 150 6.79 26.55 -14.65
C GLY A 150 6.26 25.11 -14.73
N PHE A 151 5.64 24.59 -13.67
CA PHE A 151 5.08 23.23 -13.64
C PHE A 151 3.55 23.29 -13.79
N GLY A 152 3.02 22.72 -14.87
CA GLY A 152 1.59 22.76 -15.18
C GLY A 152 1.04 24.20 -15.22
N THR A 153 -0.04 24.44 -14.51
CA THR A 153 -0.64 25.76 -14.31
C THR A 153 -0.39 26.20 -12.87
N ASP A 154 0.43 27.23 -12.67
CA ASP A 154 0.76 27.79 -11.35
C ASP A 154 1.28 26.73 -10.34
N GLY A 155 2.09 25.79 -10.80
CA GLY A 155 2.70 24.74 -9.96
C GLY A 155 1.85 23.50 -9.79
N GLU A 156 0.78 23.32 -10.57
CA GLU A 156 -0.07 22.14 -10.45
C GLU A 156 -0.63 21.63 -11.77
N VAL A 157 -0.95 20.33 -11.79
CA VAL A 157 -1.65 19.64 -12.87
C VAL A 157 -2.96 19.09 -12.31
N ASP A 158 -4.07 19.30 -13.01
CA ASP A 158 -5.37 18.73 -12.66
C ASP A 158 -5.49 17.29 -13.13
N LEU A 159 -5.51 16.34 -12.19
CA LEU A 159 -5.64 14.91 -12.47
C LEU A 159 -7.10 14.46 -12.74
N ARG A 160 -8.08 15.37 -12.72
CA ARG A 160 -9.49 15.04 -13.01
C ARG A 160 -9.80 15.14 -14.50
N VAL A 161 -8.88 15.66 -15.32
CA VAL A 161 -9.04 15.75 -16.78
C VAL A 161 -9.32 14.36 -17.34
N GLY A 162 -10.43 14.22 -18.08
CA GLY A 162 -10.84 12.97 -18.70
C GLY A 162 -11.37 11.88 -17.77
N MET A 163 -11.56 12.17 -16.47
CA MET A 163 -12.00 11.15 -15.49
C MET A 163 -13.52 10.96 -15.41
N GLY A 164 -14.29 11.72 -16.16
CA GLY A 164 -15.76 11.64 -16.14
C GLY A 164 -16.40 12.60 -15.14
N PRO A 165 -17.61 12.30 -14.65
CA PRO A 165 -18.32 13.17 -13.73
C PRO A 165 -17.50 13.42 -12.46
N ASP A 166 -17.34 14.69 -12.09
CA ASP A 166 -16.66 15.09 -10.86
C ASP A 166 -17.58 14.84 -9.65
N GLU A 167 -17.68 13.57 -9.25
CA GLU A 167 -18.28 13.24 -7.96
C GLU A 167 -17.22 13.45 -6.88
N ALA A 168 -17.48 14.45 -6.03
CA ALA A 168 -16.55 14.88 -5.00
C ALA A 168 -16.04 13.71 -4.14
N GLY A 169 -14.72 13.47 -4.18
CA GLY A 169 -14.07 12.47 -3.34
C GLY A 169 -14.10 11.03 -3.87
N PHE A 170 -14.59 10.79 -5.09
CA PHE A 170 -14.54 9.46 -5.72
C PHE A 170 -13.17 9.14 -6.30
N GLN A 171 -12.45 10.14 -6.82
CA GLN A 171 -11.05 10.01 -7.23
C GLN A 171 -10.16 10.78 -6.26
N TYR A 172 -9.09 10.15 -5.80
CA TYR A 172 -8.11 10.76 -4.91
C TYR A 172 -6.76 10.06 -5.01
N ASN A 173 -5.70 10.68 -4.46
CA ASN A 173 -4.38 10.08 -4.42
C ASN A 173 -3.92 9.92 -2.97
N THR A 174 -3.35 8.77 -2.65
CA THR A 174 -2.75 8.48 -1.35
C THR A 174 -1.27 8.14 -1.44
N SER A 175 -0.87 7.50 -2.53
CA SER A 175 0.52 7.08 -2.75
C SER A 175 1.30 8.17 -3.50
N PRO A 176 2.61 8.32 -3.22
CA PRO A 176 3.45 9.21 -3.99
C PRO A 176 3.48 8.77 -5.47
N ALA A 177 3.55 9.74 -6.38
CA ALA A 177 3.81 9.46 -7.77
C ALA A 177 5.22 8.88 -7.96
N LYS A 178 5.43 7.98 -8.91
CA LYS A 178 6.77 7.45 -9.21
C LYS A 178 7.49 8.38 -10.18
N VAL A 179 8.62 8.93 -9.73
CA VAL A 179 9.50 9.73 -10.60
C VAL A 179 10.62 8.86 -11.13
N VAL A 180 10.65 8.65 -12.45
CA VAL A 180 11.65 7.81 -13.11
C VAL A 180 11.95 8.33 -14.51
N ASN A 181 13.22 8.41 -14.89
CA ASN A 181 13.69 8.85 -16.22
C ASN A 181 13.03 10.16 -16.71
N GLY A 182 12.86 11.16 -15.81
CA GLY A 182 12.26 12.45 -16.12
C GLY A 182 10.72 12.43 -16.25
N MET A 183 10.08 11.32 -15.99
CA MET A 183 8.62 11.16 -15.99
C MET A 183 8.10 11.06 -14.57
N ILE A 184 6.93 11.64 -14.34
CA ILE A 184 6.11 11.43 -13.15
C ILE A 184 4.98 10.50 -13.54
N VAL A 185 5.05 9.23 -13.12
CA VAL A 185 3.98 8.25 -13.34
C VAL A 185 3.02 8.29 -12.15
N VAL A 186 1.74 8.48 -12.42
CA VAL A 186 0.71 8.62 -11.39
C VAL A 186 -0.47 7.70 -11.67
N GLY A 187 -0.90 6.96 -10.63
CA GLY A 187 -2.17 6.25 -10.56
C GLY A 187 -3.21 7.05 -9.79
N ALA A 188 -4.28 6.40 -9.39
CA ALA A 188 -5.30 6.99 -8.54
C ALA A 188 -5.88 5.93 -7.59
N ALA A 189 -6.35 6.35 -6.43
CA ALA A 189 -7.30 5.59 -5.63
C ALA A 189 -8.71 6.02 -6.04
N ILE A 190 -9.57 5.04 -6.19
CA ILE A 190 -11.00 5.23 -6.48
C ILE A 190 -11.77 4.83 -5.22
N PHE A 191 -12.88 5.50 -4.93
CA PHE A 191 -13.74 5.14 -3.80
C PHE A 191 -14.60 3.93 -4.18
N ASP A 192 -14.07 2.75 -3.90
CA ASP A 192 -14.52 1.46 -4.40
C ASP A 192 -15.94 1.06 -3.99
N GLY A 193 -16.52 0.12 -4.77
CA GLY A 193 -17.76 -0.55 -4.44
C GLY A 193 -19.01 0.31 -4.62
N GLN A 194 -18.91 1.47 -5.24
CA GLN A 194 -20.05 2.40 -5.36
C GLN A 194 -20.90 2.13 -6.60
N SER A 195 -20.26 1.92 -7.76
CA SER A 195 -20.97 1.70 -9.02
C SER A 195 -20.08 1.05 -10.08
N VAL A 196 -20.71 0.59 -11.18
CA VAL A 196 -20.00 0.05 -12.36
C VAL A 196 -19.31 1.13 -13.20
N ASP A 197 -19.66 2.39 -13.02
CA ASP A 197 -19.18 3.54 -13.78
C ASP A 197 -18.38 4.53 -12.92
N GLU A 198 -17.69 4.02 -11.91
CA GLU A 198 -16.73 4.80 -11.11
C GLU A 198 -15.64 5.44 -12.00
N PRO A 199 -14.94 6.48 -11.51
CA PRO A 199 -13.84 7.08 -12.28
C PRO A 199 -12.84 6.05 -12.78
N SER A 200 -12.19 6.34 -13.92
CA SER A 200 -11.19 5.46 -14.51
C SER A 200 -9.98 5.24 -13.61
N GLY A 201 -9.45 4.04 -13.59
CA GLY A 201 -8.15 3.70 -12.99
C GLY A 201 -6.94 4.00 -13.90
N VAL A 202 -7.10 4.82 -14.94
CA VAL A 202 -6.07 5.17 -15.91
C VAL A 202 -4.75 5.57 -15.25
N ILE A 203 -3.65 5.06 -15.78
CA ILE A 203 -2.29 5.45 -15.40
C ILE A 203 -1.80 6.52 -16.37
N ARG A 204 -1.19 7.60 -15.86
CA ARG A 204 -0.73 8.74 -16.66
C ARG A 204 0.70 9.11 -16.32
N ALA A 205 1.42 9.59 -17.31
CA ALA A 205 2.73 10.17 -17.10
C ALA A 205 2.77 11.64 -17.53
N TYR A 206 3.51 12.40 -16.75
CA TYR A 206 3.76 13.82 -16.97
C TYR A 206 5.27 14.08 -16.96
N ASP A 207 5.70 15.10 -17.63
CA ASP A 207 7.09 15.55 -17.59
C ASP A 207 7.44 16.07 -16.19
N ALA A 208 8.57 15.65 -15.63
CA ALA A 208 8.96 16.04 -14.29
C ALA A 208 9.48 17.48 -14.20
N VAL A 209 9.82 18.10 -15.33
CA VAL A 209 10.31 19.49 -15.39
C VAL A 209 9.14 20.48 -15.51
N ASP A 210 8.21 20.24 -16.44
CA ASP A 210 7.17 21.24 -16.77
C ASP A 210 5.73 20.77 -16.51
N GLY A 211 5.53 19.49 -16.08
CA GLY A 211 4.21 18.94 -15.81
C GLY A 211 3.37 18.69 -17.06
N SER A 212 3.95 18.79 -18.27
CA SER A 212 3.22 18.50 -19.50
C SER A 212 2.86 17.01 -19.60
N PHE A 213 1.64 16.74 -20.10
CA PHE A 213 1.20 15.36 -20.35
C PHE A 213 2.12 14.65 -21.34
N ARG A 214 2.45 13.37 -21.06
CA ARG A 214 3.30 12.54 -21.92
C ARG A 214 2.55 11.37 -22.51
N TRP A 215 1.90 10.55 -21.68
CA TRP A 215 1.11 9.42 -22.12
C TRP A 215 0.06 9.02 -21.07
N ALA A 216 -0.94 8.28 -21.51
CA ALA A 216 -1.88 7.57 -20.64
C ALA A 216 -1.94 6.09 -21.02
N TRP A 217 -2.19 5.25 -20.05
CA TRP A 217 -2.55 3.85 -20.27
C TRP A 217 -3.94 3.60 -19.67
N ASP A 218 -4.95 3.59 -20.56
CA ASP A 218 -6.35 3.29 -20.23
C ASP A 218 -6.56 1.79 -20.40
N MET A 219 -6.73 1.06 -19.29
CA MET A 219 -6.86 -0.39 -19.29
C MET A 219 -8.06 -0.90 -20.07
N GLY A 220 -9.14 -0.13 -20.19
CA GLY A 220 -10.28 -0.47 -21.02
C GLY A 220 -10.05 -0.20 -22.53
N ARG A 221 -8.98 0.52 -22.88
CA ARG A 221 -8.58 0.84 -24.27
C ARG A 221 -7.05 0.85 -24.39
N PRO A 222 -6.36 -0.27 -24.13
CA PRO A 222 -4.90 -0.31 -23.93
C PRO A 222 -4.07 0.13 -25.14
N GLY A 223 -4.66 0.27 -26.31
CA GLY A 223 -3.98 0.79 -27.51
C GLY A 223 -4.05 2.32 -27.67
N ILE A 224 -4.67 3.06 -26.74
CA ILE A 224 -4.79 4.52 -26.76
C ILE A 224 -3.97 5.10 -25.63
N ASN A 225 -2.94 5.90 -25.98
CA ASN A 225 -2.01 6.49 -25.01
C ASN A 225 -2.06 8.03 -24.94
N THR A 226 -3.12 8.62 -25.44
CA THR A 226 -3.34 10.08 -25.45
C THR A 226 -4.40 10.49 -24.44
N GLU A 227 -4.44 11.77 -24.10
CA GLU A 227 -5.60 12.33 -23.41
C GLU A 227 -6.88 12.20 -24.25
N PRO A 228 -8.06 11.99 -23.62
CA PRO A 228 -9.33 12.05 -24.31
C PRO A 228 -9.55 13.43 -24.95
N ALA A 229 -10.27 13.47 -26.07
CA ALA A 229 -10.69 14.75 -26.65
C ALA A 229 -11.66 15.49 -25.71
N GLU A 230 -11.82 16.80 -25.93
CA GLU A 230 -12.75 17.61 -25.14
C GLU A 230 -14.18 17.01 -25.13
N GLY A 231 -14.70 16.70 -23.93
CA GLY A 231 -16.00 16.06 -23.74
C GLY A 231 -15.98 14.54 -23.80
N GLU A 232 -14.84 13.92 -24.07
CA GLU A 232 -14.62 12.47 -23.93
C GLU A 232 -13.96 12.14 -22.59
N MET A 233 -14.01 10.86 -22.19
CA MET A 233 -13.41 10.38 -20.95
C MET A 233 -12.63 9.09 -21.16
N TYR A 234 -11.73 8.79 -20.23
CA TYR A 234 -11.14 7.47 -20.07
C TYR A 234 -12.22 6.44 -19.73
N THR A 235 -11.91 5.16 -19.89
CA THR A 235 -12.88 4.09 -19.62
C THR A 235 -13.21 4.04 -18.12
N PRO A 236 -14.47 4.28 -17.72
CA PRO A 236 -14.88 4.21 -16.33
C PRO A 236 -14.85 2.77 -15.79
N GLY A 237 -14.74 2.61 -14.48
CA GLY A 237 -14.80 1.32 -13.79
C GLY A 237 -13.60 0.40 -14.02
N THR A 238 -12.52 0.89 -14.66
CA THR A 238 -11.30 0.10 -14.86
C THR A 238 -10.52 -0.10 -13.57
N PRO A 239 -9.71 -1.17 -13.48
CA PRO A 239 -8.76 -1.36 -12.38
C PRO A 239 -7.90 -0.12 -12.15
N ASN A 240 -7.41 0.07 -10.93
CA ASN A 240 -6.63 1.26 -10.56
C ASN A 240 -5.33 0.91 -9.84
N VAL A 241 -4.41 1.87 -9.70
CA VAL A 241 -3.20 1.77 -8.89
C VAL A 241 -3.27 2.76 -7.76
N TRP A 242 -3.74 2.30 -6.62
CA TRP A 242 -3.83 3.12 -5.41
C TRP A 242 -2.64 2.94 -4.46
N SER A 243 -1.85 1.91 -4.69
CA SER A 243 -0.65 1.60 -3.90
C SER A 243 0.62 2.19 -4.54
N VAL A 244 1.77 1.93 -3.93
CA VAL A 244 3.06 2.48 -4.35
C VAL A 244 3.65 1.63 -5.49
N MET A 245 4.17 2.27 -6.51
CA MET A 245 4.84 1.66 -7.65
C MET A 245 6.33 1.49 -7.39
N SER A 246 6.98 0.58 -8.13
CA SER A 246 8.43 0.49 -8.21
C SER A 246 8.91 0.74 -9.64
N ALA A 247 10.19 1.02 -9.83
CA ALA A 247 10.74 1.28 -11.16
C ALA A 247 12.18 0.77 -11.29
N ASP A 248 12.54 0.40 -12.51
CA ASP A 248 13.91 0.15 -12.92
C ASP A 248 14.30 1.16 -13.98
N PRO A 249 15.10 2.20 -13.63
CA PRO A 249 15.50 3.24 -14.57
C PRO A 249 16.42 2.75 -15.67
N GLU A 250 17.18 1.67 -15.46
CA GLU A 250 18.09 1.08 -16.46
C GLU A 250 17.30 0.31 -17.53
N LEU A 251 16.28 -0.44 -17.11
CA LEU A 251 15.35 -1.11 -18.02
C LEU A 251 14.34 -0.13 -18.63
N GLY A 252 14.16 1.05 -18.03
CA GLY A 252 13.13 2.02 -18.40
C GLY A 252 11.72 1.51 -18.12
N MET A 253 11.54 0.75 -17.05
CA MET A 253 10.27 0.12 -16.68
C MET A 253 9.73 0.67 -15.36
N VAL A 254 8.40 0.79 -15.27
CA VAL A 254 7.65 1.00 -14.03
C VAL A 254 6.75 -0.20 -13.78
N TYR A 255 6.70 -0.67 -12.53
CA TYR A 255 5.95 -1.85 -12.11
C TYR A 255 4.77 -1.44 -11.24
N LEU A 256 3.60 -1.84 -11.67
CA LEU A 256 2.31 -1.40 -11.16
C LEU A 256 1.62 -2.53 -10.40
N PRO A 257 1.29 -2.35 -9.11
CA PRO A 257 0.40 -3.24 -8.39
C PRO A 257 -1.05 -2.83 -8.68
N ILE A 258 -1.70 -3.53 -9.60
CA ILE A 258 -3.04 -3.20 -10.08
C ILE A 258 -4.10 -3.74 -9.11
N GLY A 259 -5.04 -2.89 -8.74
CA GLY A 259 -6.20 -3.25 -7.97
C GLY A 259 -7.27 -4.00 -8.76
N ASN A 260 -8.45 -4.16 -8.16
CA ASN A 260 -9.57 -4.81 -8.79
C ASN A 260 -10.32 -3.84 -9.74
N ALA A 261 -11.08 -4.38 -10.69
CA ALA A 261 -12.07 -3.61 -11.45
C ALA A 261 -13.33 -3.41 -10.60
N THR A 262 -13.91 -2.22 -10.65
CA THR A 262 -15.05 -1.87 -9.79
C THR A 262 -16.39 -2.36 -10.37
N PRO A 263 -17.37 -2.70 -9.50
CA PRO A 263 -17.25 -2.89 -8.06
C PRO A 263 -16.63 -4.25 -7.70
N ASP A 264 -16.12 -4.39 -6.45
CA ASP A 264 -15.22 -5.46 -6.04
C ASP A 264 -15.85 -6.86 -5.94
N TYR A 265 -17.15 -6.96 -5.66
CA TYR A 265 -17.78 -8.23 -5.27
C TYR A 265 -18.78 -8.78 -6.29
N PHE A 266 -18.81 -8.18 -7.49
CA PHE A 266 -19.58 -8.63 -8.64
C PHE A 266 -18.90 -8.20 -9.94
N GLY A 267 -18.51 -9.17 -10.76
CA GLY A 267 -17.73 -8.97 -11.98
C GLY A 267 -18.47 -9.20 -13.29
N GLY A 268 -19.74 -9.64 -13.25
CA GLY A 268 -20.48 -10.10 -14.43
C GLY A 268 -20.72 -9.05 -15.53
N HIS A 269 -20.41 -7.78 -15.29
CA HIS A 269 -20.49 -6.67 -16.25
C HIS A 269 -19.15 -6.29 -16.87
N ARG A 270 -18.03 -6.80 -16.33
CA ARG A 270 -16.67 -6.38 -16.73
C ARG A 270 -16.36 -6.81 -18.15
N THR A 271 -15.64 -5.97 -18.88
CA THR A 271 -15.18 -6.29 -20.25
C THR A 271 -13.93 -7.17 -20.21
N PRO A 272 -13.60 -7.88 -21.31
CA PRO A 272 -12.38 -8.67 -21.36
C PRO A 272 -11.11 -7.86 -21.05
N GLU A 273 -11.03 -6.60 -21.47
CA GLU A 273 -9.88 -5.72 -21.24
C GLU A 273 -9.76 -5.33 -19.75
N MET A 274 -10.88 -5.09 -19.06
CA MET A 274 -10.89 -4.85 -17.61
C MET A 274 -10.44 -6.10 -16.86
N GLU A 275 -10.93 -7.28 -17.27
CA GLU A 275 -10.56 -8.55 -16.67
C GLU A 275 -9.08 -8.89 -16.85
N GLU A 276 -8.50 -8.58 -18.02
CA GLU A 276 -7.11 -8.91 -18.33
C GLU A 276 -6.11 -8.30 -17.35
N TYR A 277 -6.38 -7.08 -16.86
CA TYR A 277 -5.46 -6.34 -16.00
C TYR A 277 -5.92 -6.25 -14.53
N SER A 278 -7.10 -6.76 -14.19
CA SER A 278 -7.59 -6.77 -12.82
C SER A 278 -6.72 -7.64 -11.92
N SER A 279 -6.45 -7.17 -10.69
CA SER A 279 -5.66 -7.88 -9.66
C SER A 279 -4.35 -8.47 -10.21
N SER A 280 -3.58 -7.62 -10.91
CA SER A 280 -2.37 -8.00 -11.66
C SER A 280 -1.14 -7.22 -11.22
N VAL A 281 0.05 -7.75 -11.51
CA VAL A 281 1.28 -6.96 -11.62
C VAL A 281 1.55 -6.67 -13.09
N VAL A 282 1.81 -5.41 -13.42
CA VAL A 282 2.02 -4.96 -14.80
C VAL A 282 3.31 -4.15 -14.89
N ALA A 283 4.14 -4.43 -15.90
CA ALA A 283 5.29 -3.62 -16.24
C ALA A 283 4.97 -2.76 -17.47
N LEU A 284 5.13 -1.44 -17.33
CA LEU A 284 5.00 -0.50 -18.44
C LEU A 284 6.35 0.08 -18.83
N ASN A 285 6.57 0.32 -20.11
CA ASN A 285 7.65 1.15 -20.61
C ASN A 285 7.43 2.61 -20.18
N VAL A 286 8.37 3.19 -19.45
CA VAL A 286 8.29 4.57 -18.95
C VAL A 286 8.18 5.59 -20.09
N ALA A 287 8.81 5.29 -21.25
CA ALA A 287 8.88 6.21 -22.37
C ALA A 287 7.53 6.50 -23.05
N ASP A 288 6.61 5.52 -23.09
CA ASP A 288 5.38 5.62 -23.87
C ASP A 288 4.14 4.97 -23.23
N GLY A 289 4.28 4.37 -22.04
CA GLY A 289 3.19 3.70 -21.34
C GLY A 289 2.74 2.37 -21.94
N SER A 290 3.48 1.82 -22.91
CA SER A 290 3.16 0.51 -23.47
C SER A 290 3.43 -0.61 -22.48
N VAL A 291 2.57 -1.65 -22.50
CA VAL A 291 2.72 -2.84 -21.65
C VAL A 291 3.91 -3.66 -22.14
N ALA A 292 4.90 -3.87 -21.27
CA ALA A 292 6.03 -4.78 -21.53
C ALA A 292 5.64 -6.22 -21.21
N TRP A 293 5.05 -6.45 -20.05
CA TRP A 293 4.50 -7.71 -19.60
C TRP A 293 3.48 -7.50 -18.47
N HIS A 294 2.64 -8.49 -18.22
CA HIS A 294 1.76 -8.53 -17.05
C HIS A 294 1.56 -9.96 -16.56
N PHE A 295 1.17 -10.08 -15.30
CA PHE A 295 0.76 -11.35 -14.70
C PHE A 295 -0.44 -11.11 -13.78
N GLN A 296 -1.53 -11.83 -14.04
CA GLN A 296 -2.73 -11.75 -13.22
C GLN A 296 -2.59 -12.68 -12.01
N THR A 297 -2.59 -12.11 -10.80
CA THR A 297 -2.45 -12.87 -9.55
C THR A 297 -3.74 -13.52 -9.10
N LEU A 298 -4.87 -13.06 -9.63
CA LEU A 298 -6.21 -13.61 -9.37
C LEU A 298 -7.11 -13.36 -10.58
N HIS A 299 -7.62 -14.43 -11.18
CA HIS A 299 -8.58 -14.36 -12.29
C HIS A 299 -9.97 -14.01 -11.78
N HIS A 300 -10.65 -13.07 -12.45
CA HIS A 300 -12.01 -12.64 -12.13
C HIS A 300 -12.23 -12.40 -10.63
N ASP A 301 -11.53 -11.40 -10.10
CA ASP A 301 -11.56 -11.08 -8.68
C ASP A 301 -12.94 -10.57 -8.24
N ILE A 302 -13.60 -11.35 -7.38
CA ILE A 302 -14.88 -11.04 -6.73
C ILE A 302 -14.76 -11.08 -5.20
N TRP A 303 -13.54 -10.92 -4.68
CA TRP A 303 -13.22 -10.99 -3.24
C TRP A 303 -12.53 -9.73 -2.70
N ASP A 304 -12.21 -8.76 -3.56
CA ASP A 304 -11.40 -7.57 -3.21
C ASP A 304 -9.96 -7.97 -2.81
N TYR A 305 -9.35 -8.84 -3.61
CA TYR A 305 -7.97 -9.28 -3.42
C TYR A 305 -6.97 -8.53 -4.32
N ASP A 306 -7.13 -7.22 -4.41
CA ASP A 306 -6.20 -6.31 -5.06
C ASP A 306 -4.74 -6.71 -4.89
N VAL A 307 -3.91 -6.36 -5.86
CA VAL A 307 -2.47 -6.27 -5.62
C VAL A 307 -2.17 -4.97 -4.89
N ALA A 308 -2.21 -5.02 -3.55
CA ALA A 308 -2.12 -3.86 -2.68
C ALA A 308 -0.69 -3.46 -2.30
N SER A 309 0.28 -4.37 -2.49
CA SER A 309 1.64 -4.21 -2.02
C SER A 309 2.54 -3.64 -3.10
N GLN A 310 3.46 -2.72 -2.74
CA GLN A 310 4.51 -2.27 -3.64
C GLN A 310 5.31 -3.48 -4.15
N PRO A 311 5.52 -3.65 -5.47
CA PRO A 311 6.50 -4.61 -5.98
C PRO A 311 7.89 -4.32 -5.42
N VAL A 312 8.63 -5.34 -5.00
CA VAL A 312 10.00 -5.14 -4.48
C VAL A 312 11.00 -5.74 -5.46
N LEU A 313 11.95 -4.91 -5.91
CA LEU A 313 12.98 -5.35 -6.86
C LEU A 313 14.20 -5.83 -6.10
N ILE A 314 14.62 -7.05 -6.42
CA ILE A 314 15.77 -7.71 -5.80
C ILE A 314 16.67 -8.35 -6.85
N ASP A 315 17.84 -8.77 -6.44
CA ASP A 315 18.68 -9.71 -7.17
C ASP A 315 18.42 -11.12 -6.62
N PHE A 316 17.59 -11.91 -7.33
CA PHE A 316 17.15 -13.22 -6.88
C PHE A 316 18.29 -14.24 -7.04
N PRO A 317 18.63 -15.00 -5.98
CA PRO A 317 19.70 -15.98 -6.03
C PRO A 317 19.44 -17.10 -7.06
N SER A 318 20.42 -17.43 -7.88
CA SER A 318 20.37 -18.60 -8.76
C SER A 318 21.73 -19.25 -8.93
N ALA A 319 21.75 -20.50 -9.43
CA ALA A 319 22.97 -21.26 -9.63
C ALA A 319 23.95 -20.60 -10.65
N ASP A 320 23.42 -19.83 -11.60
CA ASP A 320 24.19 -19.16 -12.66
C ASP A 320 24.51 -17.69 -12.32
N GLY A 321 24.22 -17.25 -11.10
CA GLY A 321 24.36 -15.89 -10.61
C GLY A 321 23.01 -15.22 -10.35
N PRO A 322 23.00 -14.01 -9.77
CA PRO A 322 21.76 -13.32 -9.42
C PRO A 322 20.96 -12.94 -10.66
N ILE A 323 19.63 -13.10 -10.58
CA ILE A 323 18.68 -12.74 -11.63
C ILE A 323 17.94 -11.48 -11.18
N PRO A 324 17.89 -10.41 -12.01
CA PRO A 324 17.05 -9.25 -11.74
C PRO A 324 15.59 -9.67 -11.59
N ALA A 325 15.04 -9.54 -10.38
CA ALA A 325 13.73 -10.06 -10.05
C ALA A 325 12.80 -8.99 -9.44
N LEU A 326 11.51 -9.30 -9.53
CA LEU A 326 10.42 -8.59 -8.88
C LEU A 326 9.70 -9.57 -7.95
N VAL A 327 9.57 -9.22 -6.68
CA VAL A 327 8.74 -9.95 -5.71
C VAL A 327 7.43 -9.18 -5.53
N GLN A 328 6.30 -9.84 -5.80
CA GLN A 328 4.97 -9.28 -5.64
C GLN A 328 4.21 -9.96 -4.49
N PRO A 329 4.11 -9.31 -3.32
CA PRO A 329 3.22 -9.75 -2.27
C PRO A 329 1.76 -9.43 -2.61
N THR A 330 0.82 -10.26 -2.18
CA THR A 330 -0.61 -10.10 -2.48
C THR A 330 -1.49 -10.10 -1.24
N LYS A 331 -2.73 -9.59 -1.34
CA LYS A 331 -3.74 -9.69 -0.28
C LYS A 331 -4.05 -11.16 0.08
N ARG A 332 -3.86 -12.09 -0.85
CA ARG A 332 -3.97 -13.53 -0.56
C ARG A 332 -2.84 -14.08 0.32
N GLY A 333 -1.80 -13.28 0.58
CA GLY A 333 -0.60 -13.69 1.31
C GLY A 333 0.41 -14.44 0.46
N GLU A 334 0.18 -14.61 -0.82
CA GLU A 334 1.10 -15.28 -1.75
C GLU A 334 2.19 -14.30 -2.22
N LEU A 335 3.37 -14.84 -2.46
CA LEU A 335 4.54 -14.13 -2.96
C LEU A 335 4.85 -14.68 -4.35
N PHE A 336 4.63 -13.87 -5.39
CA PHE A 336 5.04 -14.22 -6.75
C PHE A 336 6.40 -13.60 -7.05
N VAL A 337 7.28 -14.35 -7.71
CA VAL A 337 8.63 -13.90 -8.06
C VAL A 337 8.82 -14.03 -9.57
N PHE A 338 9.13 -12.90 -10.21
CA PHE A 338 9.28 -12.82 -11.67
C PHE A 338 10.65 -12.27 -12.05
N ASN A 339 11.18 -12.69 -13.19
CA ASN A 339 12.20 -11.92 -13.87
C ASN A 339 11.61 -10.54 -14.23
N ARG A 340 12.20 -9.45 -13.70
CA ARG A 340 11.61 -8.12 -13.84
C ARG A 340 11.69 -7.54 -15.25
N GLU A 341 12.57 -8.08 -16.10
CA GLU A 341 12.67 -7.68 -17.51
C GLU A 341 11.60 -8.35 -18.38
N THR A 342 11.32 -9.65 -18.13
CA THR A 342 10.51 -10.47 -19.04
C THR A 342 9.12 -10.84 -18.50
N GLY A 343 8.91 -10.77 -17.18
CA GLY A 343 7.70 -11.26 -16.50
C GLY A 343 7.66 -12.78 -16.35
N GLU A 344 8.72 -13.52 -16.74
CA GLU A 344 8.76 -14.97 -16.55
C GLU A 344 8.83 -15.32 -15.06
N PRO A 345 8.02 -16.27 -14.56
CA PRO A 345 8.11 -16.73 -13.18
C PRO A 345 9.48 -17.35 -12.86
N LEU A 346 10.08 -16.94 -11.75
CA LEU A 346 11.32 -17.51 -11.23
C LEU A 346 11.09 -18.59 -10.17
N THR A 347 9.88 -18.66 -9.63
CA THR A 347 9.42 -19.70 -8.69
C THR A 347 8.18 -20.37 -9.23
N GLU A 348 7.90 -21.59 -8.77
CA GLU A 348 6.81 -22.41 -9.30
C GLU A 348 5.44 -21.79 -9.01
N ILE A 349 4.60 -21.69 -10.05
CA ILE A 349 3.21 -21.25 -9.99
C ILE A 349 2.36 -22.36 -10.59
N GLU A 350 1.29 -22.73 -9.87
CA GLU A 350 0.32 -23.74 -10.32
C GLU A 350 -1.07 -23.16 -10.52
N GLU A 351 -1.68 -23.45 -11.67
CA GLU A 351 -3.12 -23.24 -11.87
C GLU A 351 -3.90 -24.36 -11.18
N ARG A 352 -4.72 -24.02 -10.18
CA ARG A 352 -5.50 -24.98 -9.41
C ARG A 352 -6.99 -24.68 -9.51
N PRO A 353 -7.86 -25.74 -9.66
CA PRO A 353 -9.30 -25.56 -9.59
C PRO A 353 -9.75 -24.94 -8.27
N VAL A 354 -10.74 -24.06 -8.33
CA VAL A 354 -11.31 -23.39 -7.16
C VAL A 354 -12.82 -23.62 -7.03
N THR A 355 -13.35 -23.28 -5.85
CA THR A 355 -14.78 -23.42 -5.55
C THR A 355 -15.63 -22.63 -6.54
N GLN A 356 -16.61 -23.30 -7.13
CA GLN A 356 -17.53 -22.73 -8.10
C GLN A 356 -18.85 -22.28 -7.43
N GLY A 357 -19.69 -21.57 -8.15
CA GLY A 357 -21.03 -21.18 -7.72
C GLY A 357 -21.12 -19.73 -7.26
N ALA A 358 -20.69 -18.80 -8.12
CA ALA A 358 -21.03 -17.39 -8.02
C ALA A 358 -22.55 -17.17 -8.12
N VAL A 359 -23.00 -15.95 -7.80
CA VAL A 359 -24.40 -15.54 -7.89
C VAL A 359 -24.88 -15.46 -9.35
N GLU A 360 -26.19 -15.38 -9.57
CA GLU A 360 -26.77 -15.24 -10.91
C GLU A 360 -26.23 -13.97 -11.61
N GLY A 361 -25.80 -14.13 -12.85
CA GLY A 361 -25.23 -13.05 -13.67
C GLY A 361 -23.73 -12.84 -13.49
N ASP A 362 -23.09 -13.65 -12.64
CA ASP A 362 -21.65 -13.66 -12.43
C ASP A 362 -21.08 -15.08 -12.61
N TYR A 363 -19.74 -15.22 -12.53
CA TYR A 363 -19.08 -16.52 -12.64
C TYR A 363 -17.88 -16.61 -11.68
N THR A 364 -17.32 -17.78 -11.54
CA THR A 364 -16.05 -18.01 -10.86
C THR A 364 -15.08 -18.59 -11.89
N ALA A 365 -13.87 -18.07 -11.99
CA ALA A 365 -12.86 -18.66 -12.86
C ALA A 365 -12.66 -20.16 -12.53
N GLU A 366 -12.40 -20.99 -13.53
CA GLU A 366 -12.26 -22.45 -13.34
C GLU A 366 -11.03 -22.77 -12.48
N THR A 367 -9.94 -22.03 -12.69
CA THR A 367 -8.68 -22.16 -11.95
C THR A 367 -8.20 -20.80 -11.46
N GLN A 368 -7.25 -20.83 -10.55
CA GLN A 368 -6.53 -19.65 -10.07
C GLN A 368 -5.04 -19.96 -9.94
N PRO A 369 -4.16 -18.96 -10.15
CA PRO A 369 -2.73 -19.14 -9.94
C PRO A 369 -2.41 -19.21 -8.44
N PHE A 370 -1.58 -20.16 -8.04
CA PHE A 370 -1.05 -20.32 -6.69
C PHE A 370 0.48 -20.32 -6.74
N SER A 371 1.10 -19.47 -5.95
CA SER A 371 2.55 -19.48 -5.77
C SER A 371 2.93 -20.64 -4.85
N VAL A 372 3.40 -21.74 -5.42
CA VAL A 372 3.78 -22.95 -4.67
C VAL A 372 5.28 -23.05 -4.43
N GLY A 373 6.07 -22.28 -5.17
CA GLY A 373 7.52 -22.19 -5.00
C GLY A 373 7.97 -21.22 -3.91
N MET A 374 7.04 -20.51 -3.25
CA MET A 374 7.35 -19.56 -2.17
C MET A 374 6.49 -19.83 -0.94
N PRO A 375 7.02 -19.57 0.28
CA PRO A 375 6.21 -19.55 1.49
C PRO A 375 5.11 -18.50 1.41
N ARG A 376 4.02 -18.75 2.11
CA ARG A 376 2.89 -17.85 2.22
C ARG A 376 3.05 -16.93 3.43
N LEU A 377 2.59 -15.70 3.32
CA LEU A 377 2.41 -14.79 4.46
C LEU A 377 1.03 -15.01 5.08
N GLY A 378 0.99 -15.41 6.36
CA GLY A 378 -0.23 -15.64 7.10
C GLY A 378 -1.01 -16.91 6.70
N SER A 379 -2.23 -17.05 7.25
CA SER A 379 -3.10 -18.21 7.06
C SER A 379 -4.17 -17.95 6.00
N ASN A 380 -4.51 -18.98 5.24
CA ASN A 380 -5.62 -18.97 4.28
C ASN A 380 -6.70 -20.03 4.58
N HIS A 381 -6.61 -20.69 5.71
CA HIS A 381 -7.53 -21.75 6.10
C HIS A 381 -8.01 -21.56 7.53
N ILE A 382 -9.30 -21.77 7.76
CA ILE A 382 -9.92 -21.75 9.07
C ILE A 382 -10.86 -22.96 9.22
N GLU A 383 -10.99 -23.43 10.43
CA GLU A 383 -11.92 -24.50 10.79
C GLU A 383 -12.85 -24.04 11.94
N GLU A 384 -13.91 -24.79 12.20
CA GLU A 384 -14.81 -24.51 13.33
C GLU A 384 -14.07 -24.48 14.69
N SER A 385 -13.00 -25.26 14.81
CA SER A 385 -12.14 -25.30 15.99
C SER A 385 -11.37 -23.99 16.24
N ASP A 386 -11.21 -23.16 15.21
CA ASP A 386 -10.53 -21.85 15.31
C ASP A 386 -11.46 -20.73 15.78
N MET A 387 -12.74 -21.03 15.91
CA MET A 387 -13.71 -20.03 16.37
C MET A 387 -13.40 -19.62 17.81
N TRP A 388 -13.31 -18.32 18.01
CA TRP A 388 -12.84 -17.71 19.24
C TRP A 388 -13.78 -16.59 19.70
N GLY A 389 -13.62 -16.19 20.96
CA GLY A 389 -14.31 -15.07 21.58
C GLY A 389 -13.80 -14.84 23.00
N LEU A 390 -13.98 -13.65 23.53
CA LEU A 390 -13.51 -13.28 24.87
C LEU A 390 -14.24 -14.04 25.99
N THR A 391 -15.43 -14.56 25.72
CA THR A 391 -16.21 -15.39 26.64
C THR A 391 -16.73 -16.64 25.93
N PRO A 392 -17.09 -17.70 26.67
CA PRO A 392 -17.71 -18.90 26.05
C PRO A 392 -18.98 -18.59 25.26
N LEU A 393 -19.77 -17.60 25.65
CA LEU A 393 -20.95 -17.16 24.91
C LEU A 393 -20.60 -16.44 23.63
N ASP A 394 -19.61 -15.58 23.68
CA ASP A 394 -19.08 -14.84 22.53
C ASP A 394 -18.53 -15.81 21.49
N GLN A 395 -17.70 -16.77 21.93
CA GLN A 395 -17.21 -17.86 21.09
C GLN A 395 -18.33 -18.71 20.47
N LEU A 396 -19.37 -19.04 21.28
CA LEU A 396 -20.52 -19.80 20.78
C LEU A 396 -21.21 -19.07 19.60
N ILE A 397 -21.36 -17.75 19.70
CA ILE A 397 -21.96 -16.96 18.63
C ILE A 397 -21.11 -17.03 17.37
N CYS A 398 -19.78 -16.87 17.48
CA CYS A 398 -18.87 -17.03 16.33
C CYS A 398 -18.95 -18.43 15.71
N ARG A 399 -19.05 -19.48 16.50
CA ARG A 399 -19.24 -20.86 16.00
C ARG A 399 -20.59 -21.03 15.30
N LEU A 400 -21.66 -20.45 15.83
CA LEU A 400 -22.97 -20.49 15.17
C LEU A 400 -22.94 -19.76 13.84
N GLN A 401 -22.30 -18.58 13.79
CA GLN A 401 -22.12 -17.82 12.56
C GLN A 401 -21.29 -18.59 11.53
N PHE A 402 -20.20 -19.26 11.94
CA PHE A 402 -19.40 -20.12 11.05
C PHE A 402 -20.27 -21.19 10.39
N ARG A 403 -21.05 -21.96 11.18
CA ARG A 403 -21.94 -23.02 10.69
C ARG A 403 -23.06 -22.54 9.79
N GLN A 404 -23.47 -21.28 9.92
CA GLN A 404 -24.51 -20.66 9.11
C GLN A 404 -23.96 -19.99 7.85
N SER A 405 -22.64 -19.87 7.74
CA SER A 405 -21.97 -19.27 6.61
C SER A 405 -21.54 -20.31 5.59
N ARG A 406 -21.43 -19.90 4.34
CA ARG A 406 -20.76 -20.66 3.30
C ARG A 406 -19.26 -20.51 3.45
N TYR A 407 -18.55 -21.60 3.62
CA TYR A 407 -17.09 -21.66 3.63
C TYR A 407 -16.64 -23.03 3.11
N GLU A 408 -16.00 -23.04 1.97
CA GLU A 408 -15.51 -24.23 1.26
C GLU A 408 -13.98 -24.14 1.04
N GLY A 409 -13.30 -23.34 1.85
CA GLY A 409 -11.88 -23.02 1.77
C GLY A 409 -11.62 -21.63 1.17
N THR A 410 -10.35 -21.38 0.84
CA THR A 410 -9.92 -20.14 0.18
C THR A 410 -10.68 -19.96 -1.13
N LEU A 411 -11.03 -18.71 -1.45
CA LEU A 411 -11.74 -18.34 -2.67
C LEU A 411 -13.17 -18.97 -2.79
N THR A 412 -13.84 -19.19 -1.66
CA THR A 412 -15.28 -19.44 -1.67
C THR A 412 -15.99 -18.22 -2.23
N PRO A 413 -16.76 -18.31 -3.34
CA PRO A 413 -17.34 -17.13 -3.97
C PRO A 413 -18.46 -16.51 -3.12
N PRO A 414 -18.69 -15.18 -3.25
CA PRO A 414 -19.80 -14.47 -2.62
C PRO A 414 -21.14 -15.14 -2.92
N SER A 415 -22.08 -15.07 -1.96
CA SER A 415 -23.40 -15.73 -2.08
C SER A 415 -24.52 -14.76 -1.67
N ASP A 416 -25.67 -14.91 -2.33
CA ASP A 416 -26.93 -14.25 -1.96
C ASP A 416 -27.80 -15.12 -1.02
N GLN A 417 -27.45 -16.40 -0.86
CA GLN A 417 -28.21 -17.36 -0.04
C GLN A 417 -27.73 -17.42 1.42
N ALA A 418 -26.44 -17.13 1.66
CA ALA A 418 -25.83 -17.16 2.97
C ALA A 418 -24.66 -16.15 3.04
N TYR A 419 -24.28 -15.78 4.25
CA TYR A 419 -22.98 -15.11 4.42
C TYR A 419 -21.86 -16.05 3.97
N THR A 420 -20.89 -15.51 3.27
CA THR A 420 -19.65 -16.20 2.88
C THR A 420 -18.50 -15.68 3.75
N ILE A 421 -17.59 -16.57 4.13
CA ILE A 421 -16.38 -16.23 4.86
C ILE A 421 -15.22 -16.18 3.90
N PHE A 422 -14.48 -15.08 3.91
CA PHE A 422 -13.23 -14.87 3.16
C PHE A 422 -12.05 -14.91 4.11
N THR A 423 -11.07 -15.75 3.79
CA THR A 423 -9.82 -15.83 4.54
C THR A 423 -8.64 -15.99 3.57
N PRO A 424 -7.61 -15.09 3.66
CA PRO A 424 -7.62 -13.88 4.47
C PRO A 424 -8.76 -12.93 4.11
N GLY A 425 -9.06 -11.95 4.96
CA GLY A 425 -10.04 -10.90 4.66
C GLY A 425 -9.50 -9.88 3.63
N TYR A 426 -10.27 -8.84 3.29
CA TYR A 426 -9.87 -7.82 2.32
C TYR A 426 -8.68 -6.94 2.78
N PHE A 427 -8.37 -6.89 4.07
CA PHE A 427 -7.08 -6.34 4.54
C PHE A 427 -5.90 -7.22 4.11
N GLY A 428 -6.17 -8.49 3.81
CA GLY A 428 -5.28 -9.41 3.18
C GLY A 428 -4.21 -10.01 4.08
N GLY A 429 -3.46 -10.95 3.50
CA GLY A 429 -2.19 -11.43 4.03
C GLY A 429 -1.19 -10.28 4.04
N SER A 430 -0.88 -9.67 2.89
CA SER A 430 -0.06 -8.46 2.80
C SER A 430 -0.85 -7.29 2.21
N ASN A 431 -0.49 -6.06 2.59
CA ASN A 431 -1.15 -4.84 2.13
C ASN A 431 -0.11 -3.77 1.74
N TRP A 432 -0.50 -2.49 1.60
CA TRP A 432 0.32 -1.39 1.10
C TRP A 432 1.68 -1.21 1.82
N GLY A 433 1.84 -1.71 3.04
CA GLY A 433 3.13 -1.75 3.75
C GLY A 433 4.19 -2.58 3.04
N SER A 434 3.76 -3.58 2.24
CA SER A 434 4.62 -4.47 1.46
C SER A 434 5.66 -5.22 2.31
N VAL A 435 6.75 -5.63 1.69
CA VAL A 435 7.86 -6.35 2.33
C VAL A 435 9.13 -5.53 2.27
N SER A 436 10.10 -5.80 3.14
CA SER A 436 11.46 -5.29 3.06
C SER A 436 12.44 -6.42 2.75
N TYR A 437 13.59 -6.10 2.16
CA TYR A 437 14.57 -7.09 1.74
C TYR A 437 15.96 -6.73 2.22
N ASP A 438 16.62 -7.68 2.89
CA ASP A 438 18.02 -7.62 3.31
C ASP A 438 18.90 -8.28 2.24
N PRO A 439 19.60 -7.52 1.40
CA PRO A 439 20.41 -8.09 0.33
C PRO A 439 21.70 -8.74 0.84
N GLU A 440 22.17 -8.42 2.04
CA GLU A 440 23.38 -9.02 2.61
C GLU A 440 23.13 -10.43 3.15
N ARG A 441 21.89 -10.68 3.62
CA ARG A 441 21.46 -11.97 4.18
C ARG A 441 20.51 -12.73 3.28
N ASN A 442 20.07 -12.14 2.16
CA ASN A 442 19.04 -12.66 1.28
C ASN A 442 17.70 -12.94 2.00
N ILE A 443 17.33 -12.10 2.99
CA ILE A 443 16.12 -12.29 3.79
C ILE A 443 15.05 -11.29 3.39
N LEU A 444 13.87 -11.81 3.04
CA LEU A 444 12.65 -11.04 2.82
C LEU A 444 11.84 -10.99 4.12
N ILE A 445 11.41 -9.80 4.54
CA ILE A 445 10.59 -9.60 5.75
C ILE A 445 9.21 -9.12 5.33
N GLY A 446 8.18 -9.89 5.64
CA GLY A 446 6.79 -9.55 5.37
C GLY A 446 5.90 -9.55 6.61
N THR A 447 4.82 -8.78 6.57
CA THR A 447 3.77 -8.81 7.60
C THR A 447 2.48 -9.37 7.02
N SER A 448 1.71 -10.07 7.86
CA SER A 448 0.38 -10.57 7.50
C SER A 448 -0.71 -10.14 8.46
N VAL A 449 -1.96 -10.10 7.95
CA VAL A 449 -3.18 -9.91 8.73
C VAL A 449 -4.07 -11.12 8.57
N ASP A 450 -4.35 -11.81 9.69
CA ASP A 450 -5.11 -13.07 9.72
C ASP A 450 -6.52 -12.87 10.30
N VAL A 451 -7.23 -11.84 9.83
CA VAL A 451 -8.60 -11.51 10.25
C VAL A 451 -9.56 -11.73 9.07
N PRO A 452 -10.45 -12.73 9.13
CA PRO A 452 -11.39 -13.00 8.05
C PRO A 452 -12.47 -11.93 7.90
N ASN A 453 -13.05 -11.87 6.70
CA ASN A 453 -14.29 -11.15 6.43
C ASN A 453 -15.48 -12.12 6.39
N ARG A 454 -16.64 -11.58 6.74
CA ARG A 454 -17.93 -12.29 6.60
C ARG A 454 -18.92 -11.37 5.94
N MET A 455 -19.38 -11.73 4.74
CA MET A 455 -20.21 -10.89 3.90
C MET A 455 -21.19 -11.70 3.06
N ARG A 456 -22.21 -11.03 2.52
CA ARG A 456 -23.15 -11.60 1.55
C ARG A 456 -23.53 -10.58 0.50
N LEU A 457 -24.06 -11.07 -0.60
CA LEU A 457 -24.72 -10.26 -1.62
C LEU A 457 -26.23 -10.24 -1.34
N ILE A 458 -26.84 -9.07 -1.49
CA ILE A 458 -28.29 -8.88 -1.30
C ILE A 458 -28.87 -8.37 -2.62
N PRO A 459 -29.91 -8.99 -3.19
CA PRO A 459 -30.56 -8.48 -4.39
C PRO A 459 -30.99 -7.02 -4.24
N THR A 460 -30.62 -6.19 -5.22
CA THR A 460 -30.84 -4.73 -5.18
C THR A 460 -32.31 -4.33 -5.07
N ASP A 461 -33.23 -5.17 -5.56
CA ASP A 461 -34.68 -4.95 -5.49
C ASP A 461 -35.29 -5.36 -4.12
N SER A 462 -34.50 -5.93 -3.22
CA SER A 462 -34.98 -6.33 -1.89
C SER A 462 -35.14 -5.13 -0.96
N PRO A 463 -36.09 -5.16 0.00
CA PRO A 463 -36.20 -4.09 1.01
C PRO A 463 -34.95 -3.89 1.87
N GLU A 464 -34.12 -4.91 2.05
CA GLU A 464 -32.90 -4.85 2.83
C GLU A 464 -31.81 -4.02 2.12
N ALA A 465 -31.84 -3.96 0.80
CA ALA A 465 -30.86 -3.22 0.00
C ALA A 465 -31.00 -1.69 0.14
N ALA A 466 -32.16 -1.18 0.51
CA ALA A 466 -32.44 0.26 0.53
C ALA A 466 -31.42 1.09 1.32
N ARG A 467 -30.94 0.58 2.47
CA ARG A 467 -29.98 1.27 3.33
C ARG A 467 -28.61 1.52 2.66
N PHE A 468 -28.24 0.72 1.66
CA PHE A 468 -26.94 0.85 0.97
C PHE A 468 -26.93 1.99 -0.04
N HIS A 469 -28.10 2.54 -0.37
CA HIS A 469 -28.25 3.67 -1.30
C HIS A 469 -28.43 5.01 -0.58
N GLU A 470 -28.40 5.02 0.76
CA GLU A 470 -28.49 6.25 1.54
C GLU A 470 -27.19 7.06 1.43
N VAL A 471 -27.34 8.38 1.23
CA VAL A 471 -26.22 9.32 1.12
C VAL A 471 -26.32 10.39 2.19
N ASP A 472 -25.20 10.97 2.57
CA ASP A 472 -25.12 12.12 3.48
C ASP A 472 -25.49 13.44 2.77
N GLU A 473 -25.44 14.57 3.49
CA GLU A 473 -25.75 15.91 2.95
C GLU A 473 -24.84 16.33 1.79
N ARG A 474 -23.69 15.67 1.61
CA ARG A 474 -22.73 15.90 0.53
C ARG A 474 -22.95 14.97 -0.67
N GLY A 475 -23.93 14.05 -0.60
CA GLY A 475 -24.15 13.02 -1.61
C GLY A 475 -23.22 11.80 -1.47
N MET A 476 -22.42 11.72 -0.40
CA MET A 476 -21.52 10.59 -0.18
C MET A 476 -22.27 9.42 0.48
N PRO A 477 -21.98 8.16 0.11
CA PRO A 477 -22.58 7.00 0.75
C PRO A 477 -22.38 7.00 2.27
N ILE A 478 -23.44 6.76 3.02
CA ILE A 478 -23.40 6.63 4.48
C ILE A 478 -22.73 5.31 4.88
N ILE A 479 -22.93 4.28 4.08
CA ILE A 479 -22.28 2.97 4.25
C ILE A 479 -21.09 2.91 3.28
N GLY A 480 -19.92 2.74 3.84
CA GLY A 480 -18.66 2.71 3.08
C GLY A 480 -17.89 1.39 3.24
N PRO A 481 -16.70 1.32 2.66
CA PRO A 481 -15.85 0.15 2.69
C PRO A 481 -15.71 -0.47 4.08
N GLY A 482 -15.76 -1.80 4.16
CA GLY A 482 -15.67 -2.56 5.41
C GLY A 482 -16.97 -2.76 6.18
N VAL A 483 -18.07 -2.14 5.72
CA VAL A 483 -19.41 -2.34 6.30
C VAL A 483 -20.41 -2.79 5.25
N GLY A 484 -20.19 -2.38 4.00
CA GLY A 484 -21.01 -2.72 2.85
C GLY A 484 -20.81 -1.77 1.68
N ALA A 485 -21.36 -2.12 0.52
CA ALA A 485 -21.23 -1.35 -0.71
C ALA A 485 -22.51 -1.39 -1.55
N PRO A 486 -22.92 -0.24 -2.14
CA PRO A 486 -24.15 -0.17 -2.94
C PRO A 486 -24.05 -0.86 -4.31
N GLN A 487 -22.87 -0.97 -4.87
CA GLN A 487 -22.59 -1.60 -6.17
C GLN A 487 -23.61 -1.21 -7.27
N ARG A 488 -23.92 0.08 -7.39
CA ARG A 488 -24.93 0.60 -8.35
C ARG A 488 -24.61 0.14 -9.76
N GLY A 489 -25.65 -0.30 -10.48
CA GLY A 489 -25.51 -0.85 -11.83
C GLY A 489 -25.34 -2.38 -11.86
N THR A 490 -25.17 -3.04 -10.70
CA THR A 490 -25.21 -4.50 -10.55
C THR A 490 -26.53 -4.98 -9.95
N PRO A 491 -26.86 -6.28 -10.05
CA PRO A 491 -28.05 -6.85 -9.41
C PRO A 491 -27.98 -6.95 -7.89
N TYR A 492 -26.82 -6.67 -7.28
CA TYR A 492 -26.58 -6.92 -5.86
C TYR A 492 -25.91 -5.75 -5.17
N VAL A 493 -26.25 -5.52 -3.90
CA VAL A 493 -25.48 -4.74 -2.94
C VAL A 493 -24.66 -5.69 -2.05
N GLN A 494 -23.54 -5.22 -1.53
CA GLN A 494 -22.70 -6.02 -0.63
C GLN A 494 -22.98 -5.63 0.83
N ASP A 495 -23.21 -6.62 1.72
CA ASP A 495 -23.44 -6.49 3.16
C ASP A 495 -22.42 -7.25 3.96
N GLY A 496 -21.71 -6.59 4.86
CA GLY A 496 -20.72 -7.19 5.74
C GLY A 496 -19.32 -6.60 5.56
N GLY A 497 -18.37 -7.20 6.25
CA GLY A 497 -16.98 -6.74 6.32
C GLY A 497 -16.17 -7.59 7.28
N THR A 498 -15.27 -6.98 8.05
CA THR A 498 -14.45 -7.69 9.05
C THR A 498 -15.33 -8.51 10.01
N TRP A 499 -15.02 -9.80 10.14
CA TRP A 499 -15.83 -10.70 10.96
C TRP A 499 -15.49 -10.59 12.43
N LEU A 500 -16.27 -9.81 13.14
CA LEU A 500 -16.14 -9.58 14.57
C LEU A 500 -17.26 -10.25 15.37
N SER A 501 -16.93 -10.62 16.60
CA SER A 501 -17.87 -11.11 17.59
C SER A 501 -18.77 -9.97 18.12
N PRO A 502 -19.84 -10.27 18.86
CA PRO A 502 -20.65 -9.25 19.53
C PRO A 502 -19.85 -8.33 20.48
N LEU A 503 -18.72 -8.76 20.99
CA LEU A 503 -17.83 -7.95 21.81
C LEU A 503 -16.82 -7.13 20.99
N GLY A 504 -16.87 -7.22 19.65
CA GLY A 504 -16.03 -6.42 18.74
C GLY A 504 -14.59 -6.93 18.62
N VAL A 505 -14.35 -8.21 18.85
CA VAL A 505 -13.06 -8.88 18.62
C VAL A 505 -13.18 -9.87 17.47
N PRO A 506 -12.10 -10.22 16.75
CA PRO A 506 -12.19 -11.19 15.65
C PRO A 506 -12.78 -12.53 16.12
N CYS A 507 -13.61 -13.13 15.27
CA CYS A 507 -14.24 -14.43 15.53
C CYS A 507 -13.29 -15.63 15.40
N THR A 508 -12.08 -15.44 14.89
CA THR A 508 -11.01 -16.44 14.82
C THR A 508 -10.03 -16.25 15.97
N ARG A 509 -9.39 -17.35 16.39
CA ARG A 509 -8.35 -17.28 17.43
C ARG A 509 -7.12 -16.50 16.94
N PRO A 510 -6.39 -15.82 17.86
CA PRO A 510 -5.11 -15.22 17.52
C PRO A 510 -4.07 -16.30 17.12
N PRO A 511 -2.97 -15.92 16.42
CA PRO A 511 -2.56 -14.54 16.14
C PRO A 511 -3.38 -13.88 15.02
N PHE A 512 -3.59 -12.55 15.12
CA PHE A 512 -4.30 -11.76 14.12
C PHE A 512 -3.34 -11.07 13.14
N GLY A 513 -2.04 -11.13 13.41
CA GLY A 513 -1.00 -10.62 12.54
C GLY A 513 0.35 -11.17 12.94
N ASN A 514 1.13 -11.54 11.92
CA ASN A 514 2.47 -12.10 12.06
C ASN A 514 3.47 -11.28 11.24
N MET A 515 4.73 -11.35 11.66
CA MET A 515 5.88 -10.98 10.82
C MET A 515 6.64 -12.25 10.48
N THR A 516 7.00 -12.41 9.23
CA THR A 516 7.64 -13.60 8.68
C THR A 516 8.92 -13.21 7.96
N ALA A 517 10.01 -13.91 8.24
CA ALA A 517 11.27 -13.82 7.50
C ALA A 517 11.43 -15.04 6.60
N ILE A 518 11.77 -14.81 5.35
CA ILE A 518 11.93 -15.83 4.33
C ILE A 518 13.33 -15.70 3.74
N ASP A 519 14.07 -16.81 3.70
CA ASP A 519 15.33 -16.92 2.99
C ASP A 519 15.06 -17.06 1.49
N MET A 520 15.53 -16.10 0.69
CA MET A 520 15.30 -16.07 -0.75
C MET A 520 16.20 -17.00 -1.53
N GLU A 521 17.24 -17.59 -0.92
CA GLU A 521 18.07 -18.62 -1.54
C GLU A 521 17.44 -20.02 -1.44
N THR A 522 16.86 -20.33 -0.26
CA THR A 522 16.21 -21.63 -0.01
C THR A 522 14.71 -21.62 -0.24
N GLN A 523 14.07 -20.46 -0.30
CA GLN A 523 12.63 -20.25 -0.30
C GLN A 523 11.93 -20.87 0.93
N GLU A 524 12.61 -20.84 2.08
CA GLU A 524 12.06 -21.37 3.33
C GLU A 524 11.83 -20.26 4.36
N VAL A 525 10.88 -20.47 5.27
CA VAL A 525 10.65 -19.57 6.41
C VAL A 525 11.79 -19.73 7.41
N VAL A 526 12.52 -18.65 7.66
CA VAL A 526 13.57 -18.58 8.68
C VAL A 526 12.92 -18.50 10.08
N TRP A 527 11.95 -17.59 10.23
CA TRP A 527 11.14 -17.46 11.43
C TRP A 527 9.80 -16.79 11.09
N GLU A 528 8.79 -17.09 11.91
CA GLU A 528 7.51 -16.40 11.95
C GLU A 528 7.14 -16.16 13.42
N ARG A 529 6.65 -14.95 13.71
CA ARG A 529 6.17 -14.62 15.04
C ARG A 529 5.01 -13.64 15.07
N PRO A 530 4.09 -13.78 16.03
CA PRO A 530 3.06 -12.80 16.31
C PRO A 530 3.67 -11.44 16.67
N ILE A 531 3.10 -10.34 16.14
CA ILE A 531 3.51 -8.98 16.50
C ILE A 531 2.31 -8.21 17.05
N GLY A 532 2.50 -7.63 18.22
CA GLY A 532 1.51 -6.79 18.88
C GLY A 532 0.79 -7.45 20.05
N THR A 533 0.43 -6.60 21.01
CA THR A 533 -0.20 -6.99 22.27
C THR A 533 -1.65 -6.50 22.36
N ALA A 534 -2.45 -7.12 23.22
CA ALA A 534 -3.84 -6.73 23.50
C ALA A 534 -3.98 -5.38 24.23
N ARG A 535 -2.90 -4.65 24.48
CA ARG A 535 -2.86 -3.44 25.31
C ARG A 535 -3.91 -2.40 24.91
N ASN A 536 -4.02 -2.12 23.61
CA ASN A 536 -4.95 -1.13 23.04
C ASN A 536 -6.15 -1.77 22.31
N GLY A 537 -6.22 -3.10 22.25
CA GLY A 537 -7.25 -3.86 21.54
C GLY A 537 -8.10 -4.69 22.49
N GLY A 538 -9.17 -4.13 23.04
CA GLY A 538 -10.12 -4.83 23.88
C GLY A 538 -11.55 -4.73 23.37
N PRO A 539 -12.52 -5.31 24.10
CA PRO A 539 -13.93 -5.26 23.74
C PRO A 539 -14.38 -3.84 23.44
N PHE A 540 -15.13 -3.66 22.34
CA PHE A 540 -15.66 -2.35 21.92
C PHE A 540 -14.59 -1.25 21.75
N GLY A 541 -13.32 -1.64 21.47
CA GLY A 541 -12.20 -0.72 21.35
C GLY A 541 -11.67 -0.19 22.69
N TRP A 542 -12.01 -0.79 23.80
CA TRP A 542 -11.48 -0.41 25.12
C TRP A 542 -10.01 -0.79 25.23
N LYS A 543 -9.22 0.08 25.85
CA LYS A 543 -7.83 -0.21 26.19
C LYS A 543 -7.78 -1.14 27.40
N LEU A 544 -7.24 -2.33 27.23
CA LEU A 544 -7.08 -3.29 28.33
C LEU A 544 -5.85 -2.98 29.19
N GLY A 545 -4.82 -2.32 28.63
CA GLY A 545 -3.56 -2.07 29.30
C GLY A 545 -2.75 -3.34 29.59
N LEU A 546 -3.08 -4.47 28.93
CA LEU A 546 -2.45 -5.76 29.14
C LEU A 546 -1.50 -6.08 27.98
N ASP A 547 -0.22 -6.23 28.28
CA ASP A 547 0.81 -6.65 27.32
C ASP A 547 0.77 -8.17 27.07
N ILE A 548 -0.40 -8.67 26.67
CA ILE A 548 -0.56 -10.07 26.23
C ILE A 548 -0.27 -10.12 24.75
N GLU A 549 0.78 -10.81 24.36
CA GLU A 549 1.13 -11.03 22.96
C GLU A 549 0.05 -11.87 22.28
N MET A 550 -0.61 -11.30 21.28
CA MET A 550 -1.71 -11.93 20.55
C MET A 550 -1.51 -11.85 19.04
N GLY A 551 -0.49 -11.13 18.56
CA GLY A 551 -0.40 -10.78 17.15
C GLY A 551 -1.59 -9.94 16.75
N MET A 552 -1.47 -8.62 16.83
CA MET A 552 -2.56 -7.71 16.46
C MET A 552 -2.56 -7.47 14.94
N PRO A 553 -3.69 -7.07 14.34
CA PRO A 553 -3.68 -6.70 12.92
C PRO A 553 -2.61 -5.66 12.63
N LEU A 554 -1.75 -5.96 11.66
CA LEU A 554 -0.58 -5.15 11.32
C LEU A 554 -0.91 -4.26 10.11
N ASN A 555 -0.33 -3.06 10.10
CA ASN A 555 -0.45 -2.14 8.97
C ASN A 555 0.83 -1.31 8.86
N GLY A 556 1.25 -1.01 7.61
CA GLY A 556 2.53 -0.36 7.36
C GLY A 556 3.66 -1.36 7.10
N GLY A 557 4.80 -0.82 6.69
CA GLY A 557 5.98 -1.60 6.32
C GLY A 557 7.05 -1.63 7.40
N SER A 558 8.07 -2.45 7.18
CA SER A 558 9.28 -2.55 7.99
C SER A 558 10.47 -1.87 7.29
N LEU A 559 11.47 -1.49 8.09
CA LEU A 559 12.79 -1.03 7.67
C LEU A 559 13.82 -2.09 8.08
N VAL A 560 14.74 -2.43 7.19
CA VAL A 560 15.87 -3.33 7.48
C VAL A 560 17.20 -2.58 7.41
N THR A 561 18.13 -2.89 8.31
CA THR A 561 19.47 -2.27 8.36
C THR A 561 20.58 -3.31 8.12
N GLY A 562 21.73 -2.86 7.62
CA GLY A 562 22.92 -3.69 7.40
C GLY A 562 23.44 -4.37 8.68
N SER A 563 23.18 -3.77 9.85
CA SER A 563 23.48 -4.37 11.16
C SER A 563 22.60 -5.59 11.52
N GLY A 564 21.56 -5.91 10.72
CA GLY A 564 20.65 -7.04 10.96
C GLY A 564 19.49 -6.71 11.89
N LEU A 565 18.99 -5.49 11.85
CA LEU A 565 17.79 -5.07 12.60
C LEU A 565 16.60 -4.85 11.67
N VAL A 566 15.40 -5.21 12.14
CA VAL A 566 14.11 -4.89 11.54
C VAL A 566 13.37 -3.91 12.44
N PHE A 567 13.11 -2.70 11.96
CA PHE A 567 12.29 -1.71 12.68
C PHE A 567 10.85 -1.73 12.18
N PHE A 568 9.89 -1.72 13.13
CA PHE A 568 8.47 -1.81 12.81
C PHE A 568 7.60 -1.11 13.87
N ALA A 569 6.58 -0.36 13.43
CA ALA A 569 5.66 0.37 14.30
C ALA A 569 4.17 0.12 13.99
N GLY A 570 3.86 -0.66 12.96
CA GLY A 570 2.52 -0.83 12.39
C GLY A 570 1.57 -1.73 13.18
N SER A 571 1.70 -1.81 14.52
CA SER A 571 0.81 -2.57 15.39
C SER A 571 -0.12 -1.66 16.22
N GLN A 572 -1.32 -2.15 16.51
CA GLN A 572 -2.33 -1.41 17.30
C GLN A 572 -1.88 -1.05 18.72
N ASP A 573 -0.90 -1.75 19.29
CA ASP A 573 -0.48 -1.56 20.68
C ASP A 573 0.34 -0.29 20.92
N GLY A 574 0.76 0.40 19.86
CA GLY A 574 1.45 1.68 19.94
C GLY A 574 2.93 1.57 20.27
N TYR A 575 3.52 0.39 20.17
CA TYR A 575 4.96 0.22 20.32
C TYR A 575 5.70 0.38 18.99
N PHE A 576 6.84 1.06 19.04
CA PHE A 576 7.88 0.98 18.03
C PHE A 576 8.90 -0.06 18.48
N ARG A 577 9.29 -0.97 17.57
CA ARG A 577 10.10 -2.16 17.88
C ARG A 577 11.31 -2.27 16.97
N ALA A 578 12.36 -2.89 17.50
CA ALA A 578 13.46 -3.44 16.74
C ALA A 578 13.57 -4.95 17.00
N LEU A 579 13.63 -5.72 15.92
CA LEU A 579 13.79 -7.18 15.95
C LEU A 579 15.09 -7.57 15.26
N SER A 580 15.63 -8.74 15.60
CA SER A 580 16.73 -9.37 14.86
C SER A 580 16.22 -9.88 13.50
N THR A 581 16.88 -9.52 12.40
CA THR A 581 16.59 -10.07 11.08
C THR A 581 16.76 -11.60 11.04
N GLU A 582 17.75 -12.13 11.75
CA GLU A 582 18.10 -13.57 11.72
C GLU A 582 17.19 -14.44 12.59
N THR A 583 16.70 -13.92 13.74
CA THR A 583 15.97 -14.75 14.73
C THR A 583 14.55 -14.29 15.00
N GLY A 584 14.19 -13.08 14.57
CA GLY A 584 12.92 -12.45 14.90
C GLY A 584 12.80 -12.05 16.38
N GLU A 585 13.85 -12.17 17.19
CA GLU A 585 13.83 -11.77 18.59
C GLU A 585 13.59 -10.26 18.72
N GLU A 586 12.64 -9.84 19.57
CA GLU A 586 12.43 -8.43 19.90
C GLU A 586 13.55 -7.97 20.83
N LEU A 587 14.44 -7.13 20.31
CA LEU A 587 15.63 -6.64 21.02
C LEU A 587 15.38 -5.32 21.75
N TRP A 588 14.42 -4.55 21.24
CA TRP A 588 14.06 -3.26 21.81
C TRP A 588 12.62 -2.90 21.46
N ARG A 589 11.96 -2.18 22.35
CA ARG A 589 10.69 -1.50 22.07
C ARG A 589 10.54 -0.24 22.91
N ILE A 590 9.82 0.74 22.37
CA ILE A 590 9.46 1.99 23.07
C ILE A 590 7.97 2.27 22.88
N ASP A 591 7.35 2.79 23.95
CA ASP A 591 5.96 3.27 23.92
C ASP A 591 5.90 4.63 23.22
N MET A 592 5.18 4.72 22.11
CA MET A 592 5.02 5.97 21.36
C MET A 592 3.86 6.80 21.93
N PRO A 593 3.88 8.14 21.73
CA PRO A 593 2.76 9.01 22.14
C PRO A 593 1.42 8.61 21.52
N THR A 594 1.46 8.00 20.36
CA THR A 594 0.31 7.39 19.66
C THR A 594 0.81 6.27 18.75
N GLY A 595 -0.07 5.38 18.29
CA GLY A 595 0.30 4.35 17.31
C GLY A 595 0.75 4.95 15.98
N ALA A 596 1.42 4.14 15.17
CA ALA A 596 1.84 4.49 13.82
C ALA A 596 1.38 3.43 12.82
N THR A 597 1.23 3.84 11.56
CA THR A 597 1.03 2.97 10.40
C THR A 597 2.04 3.28 9.29
N ALA A 598 2.86 4.32 9.47
CA ALA A 598 3.92 4.67 8.54
C ALA A 598 5.08 3.67 8.62
N THR A 599 5.72 3.43 7.48
CA THR A 599 6.99 2.68 7.43
C THR A 599 8.10 3.54 8.01
N PRO A 600 8.92 3.03 8.95
CA PRO A 600 10.10 3.73 9.44
C PRO A 600 11.13 3.93 8.34
N MET A 601 11.99 4.93 8.49
CA MET A 601 13.15 5.18 7.65
C MET A 601 14.43 5.36 8.48
N SER A 602 15.59 5.23 7.84
CA SER A 602 16.88 5.52 8.49
C SER A 602 17.79 6.33 7.56
N TYR A 603 18.55 7.23 8.12
CA TYR A 603 19.51 8.10 7.43
C TYR A 603 20.71 8.42 8.31
N ILE A 604 21.77 8.93 7.70
CA ILE A 604 22.93 9.47 8.40
C ILE A 604 22.82 10.98 8.45
N GLY A 605 22.97 11.57 9.64
CA GLY A 605 23.01 13.01 9.81
C GLY A 605 24.22 13.61 9.09
N ALA A 606 23.97 14.61 8.23
CA ALA A 606 25.00 15.20 7.37
C ALA A 606 26.11 15.95 8.16
N GLU A 607 25.76 16.47 9.33
CA GLU A 607 26.68 17.23 10.20
C GLU A 607 27.31 16.36 11.29
N SER A 608 26.50 15.49 11.90
CA SER A 608 26.92 14.65 13.04
C SER A 608 27.61 13.36 12.61
N GLY A 609 27.19 12.80 11.48
CA GLY A 609 27.54 11.45 11.07
C GLY A 609 26.78 10.35 11.85
N ASP A 610 25.88 10.72 12.79
CA ASP A 610 25.09 9.77 13.57
C ASP A 610 24.00 9.12 12.71
N GLN A 611 23.69 7.87 12.99
CA GLN A 611 22.54 7.19 12.38
C GLN A 611 21.23 7.56 13.10
N PHE A 612 20.23 7.96 12.33
CA PHE A 612 18.88 8.25 12.82
C PHE A 612 17.88 7.21 12.30
N ILE A 613 16.87 6.90 13.13
CA ILE A 613 15.67 6.18 12.73
C ILE A 613 14.48 7.13 12.91
N ALA A 614 13.73 7.42 11.85
CA ALA A 614 12.61 8.33 11.91
C ALA A 614 11.31 7.69 11.44
N LEU A 615 10.17 8.15 12.00
CA LEU A 615 8.83 7.73 11.58
C LEU A 615 7.79 8.80 11.89
N THR A 616 6.64 8.69 11.23
CA THR A 616 5.45 9.48 11.56
C THR A 616 4.50 8.67 12.44
N ALA A 617 3.97 9.28 13.49
CA ALA A 617 3.05 8.65 14.44
C ALA A 617 1.76 9.49 14.56
N GLY A 618 0.75 9.10 13.81
CA GLY A 618 -0.55 9.79 13.72
C GLY A 618 -1.74 9.01 14.27
N GLY A 619 -1.52 7.81 14.80
CA GLY A 619 -2.54 6.85 15.20
C GLY A 619 -2.71 5.73 14.18
N THR A 620 -3.49 4.72 14.53
CA THR A 620 -3.85 3.61 13.65
C THR A 620 -5.33 3.71 13.25
N PHE A 621 -5.74 3.00 12.20
CA PHE A 621 -7.16 2.95 11.82
C PHE A 621 -8.04 2.29 12.88
N GLN A 622 -7.48 1.36 13.63
CA GLN A 622 -8.18 0.54 14.61
C GLN A 622 -8.28 1.20 16.00
N THR A 623 -7.49 2.23 16.27
CA THR A 623 -7.52 2.95 17.55
C THR A 623 -8.19 4.32 17.41
N THR A 624 -8.76 4.82 18.50
CA THR A 624 -9.39 6.15 18.54
C THR A 624 -8.39 7.27 18.77
N GLU A 625 -7.19 6.95 19.22
CA GLU A 625 -6.13 7.93 19.45
C GLU A 625 -5.61 8.48 18.13
N ARG A 626 -5.43 9.79 18.10
CA ARG A 626 -4.88 10.52 16.96
C ARG A 626 -3.72 11.37 17.43
N GLY A 627 -2.72 11.50 16.57
CA GLY A 627 -1.53 12.31 16.80
C GLY A 627 -1.07 13.00 15.53
N ASP A 628 0.00 13.73 15.68
CA ASP A 628 0.59 14.56 14.64
C ASP A 628 2.12 14.62 14.78
N TYR A 629 2.70 13.50 15.23
CA TYR A 629 4.11 13.41 15.57
C TYR A 629 4.95 12.98 14.38
N ILE A 630 6.16 13.59 14.26
CA ILE A 630 7.30 13.06 13.54
C ILE A 630 8.39 12.88 14.59
N ILE A 631 8.94 11.69 14.72
CA ILE A 631 9.88 11.36 15.80
C ILE A 631 11.14 10.75 15.18
N ALA A 632 12.30 11.23 15.60
CA ALA A 632 13.58 10.61 15.27
C ALA A 632 14.28 10.09 16.53
N TYR A 633 14.94 8.97 16.38
CA TYR A 633 15.70 8.27 17.42
C TYR A 633 17.17 8.16 16.98
N ARG A 634 18.10 8.16 17.93
CA ARG A 634 19.52 7.90 17.72
C ARG A 634 20.14 7.29 18.99
N LEU A 635 21.38 6.89 18.90
CA LEU A 635 22.17 6.54 20.08
C LEU A 635 22.55 7.79 20.90
N PRO A 636 22.69 7.68 22.24
CA PRO A 636 23.21 8.76 23.07
C PRO A 636 24.60 9.20 22.63
N ARG A 637 24.89 10.51 22.72
CA ARG A 637 26.24 11.05 22.49
C ARG A 637 27.13 10.94 23.69
#